data_2b06c4d1733a38943e6e17fd71fee6f4
#
_entry.id   2b06c4d1733a38943e6e17fd71fee6f4
#
_cell.length_a   1.000
_cell.length_b   1.000
_cell.length_c   1.000
_cell.angle_alpha   90.00
_cell.angle_beta   90.00
_cell.angle_gamma   90.00
#
_symmetry.space_group_name_H-M   'P 1'
#
loop_
_entity.id
_entity.type
_entity.pdbx_description
1 polymer ?
#
loop_
_entity_poly.entity_id
_entity_poly.type
_entity_poly.pdbx_seq_one_letter_code
_entity_poly.pdbx_strand_id
1 'polypeptide(L)'
;MPGVSITIKGTQTGTVSDANGNYSIRAQRGNVLEFTFVGMVKQSVTVGKQNVINIQMAADAINLDEVVAIGYGIAKKSDLTGAVASIKSENLTNSKVGTVTTALQGLAAGVQVTTGSVKPGGDASVVIRGVGSLRAGSEPLYIVDGIPVQGGLQDLSSGDIESIEILKDASSASIYGSRGSNGVVLVTTKKGTSGKAKISLNASFGTQRMLNKQDLMNAQQYYELVSIAQPNYKWTSEELRLLSRGESTDWQDAVTQNGQYQNYNFSISGGKNDIQHFLGVDWYDQKGTIKNSSFNKLTVRYNMDAKLNKWLRYGVRFNVIESKLMNINEEADSGYGTMFSAISSQPTAPIYTEDGEYFDGFLNTRANPVAIVDLLDKATLKSRFVGSAYIEIEPIKNLKLRSDNGGELVFYKVNTYEDGRMGQHYTAGGHANVMSNKKRYWQTENTATYSFDINKEHQLSAMAGFSASRTDYEEVTADSKKLSSILKYYNLQGAEEHGPNSSYAVPSSLVSFYGRFNYNFSNRYLATLTMRGDGSSRFAPGHRWGFFPSLALAWRASEESFIKENAPVISNLKLRISAGKLGNQNIGDFAYAPTIALGGASANYILGNNLVTGSVQTSISNPELTWEKANQLDLGIDFGLFNNRIAGTIEAYYKRTTDLLWEVPLPLESGFGTSLTNIGKIDNKGIEFTLNTVNISTKDFLWTTAFMISYNNNKIKELYDGKQDVNKTLFVGRPIGQFYLLKSEGIWQTNEAAEAAKYNAQPGDRKILDAKKDYVINGEDRDFCGVSTPQYYGSFTNTFSYKGIDLTAFFTFAGGHKINNSLNRYLNSFNVWGNMSENYYKYYWRQDRPNNKYPAPRVGSAYANGDGTDANLQKGDYLRLRNLEIGYSLPKNVIRNIKASNIRVYFSVQNLFTATEFTGFDVESSDNTNPYPNARSFIGGISLNF
;
A
#
# COMPACT_ATOMS: atom_id res chain seq x y z
N MET A 1 -30.49 -10.82 24.62
CA MET A 1 -29.29 -10.79 23.78
C MET A 1 -28.16 -11.50 24.51
N PRO A 2 -27.53 -12.52 23.96
CA PRO A 2 -26.43 -13.24 24.58
C PRO A 2 -25.11 -12.47 24.46
N GLY A 3 -24.23 -12.61 25.47
CA GLY A 3 -22.89 -12.02 25.43
C GLY A 3 -22.78 -10.56 25.84
N VAL A 4 -23.84 -9.90 26.26
CA VAL A 4 -23.78 -8.54 26.81
C VAL A 4 -22.95 -8.57 28.10
N SER A 5 -21.93 -7.74 28.19
CA SER A 5 -21.15 -7.52 29.43
C SER A 5 -21.91 -6.58 30.35
N ILE A 6 -22.14 -7.00 31.59
CA ILE A 6 -22.82 -6.23 32.64
C ILE A 6 -21.83 -6.01 33.79
N THR A 7 -21.48 -4.75 34.06
CA THR A 7 -20.52 -4.40 35.10
C THR A 7 -21.11 -3.38 36.07
N ILE A 8 -20.69 -3.41 37.33
CA ILE A 8 -21.03 -2.36 38.28
C ILE A 8 -20.03 -1.22 38.11
N LYS A 9 -20.50 -0.03 37.77
CA LYS A 9 -19.68 1.16 37.49
C LYS A 9 -18.73 1.45 38.65
N GLY A 10 -17.45 1.60 38.34
CA GLY A 10 -16.41 1.90 39.34
C GLY A 10 -15.92 0.70 40.12
N THR A 11 -16.37 -0.53 39.78
CA THR A 11 -15.91 -1.78 40.42
C THR A 11 -15.47 -2.80 39.36
N GLN A 12 -14.86 -3.88 39.82
CA GLN A 12 -14.50 -5.03 38.96
C GLN A 12 -15.57 -6.14 38.95
N THR A 13 -16.70 -5.91 39.62
CA THR A 13 -17.76 -6.89 39.67
C THR A 13 -18.56 -6.83 38.36
N GLY A 14 -18.57 -7.92 37.61
CA GLY A 14 -19.29 -8.02 36.35
C GLY A 14 -19.78 -9.44 36.06
N THR A 15 -20.69 -9.54 35.09
CA THR A 15 -21.23 -10.79 34.56
C THR A 15 -21.48 -10.63 33.07
N VAL A 16 -21.80 -11.71 32.39
CA VAL A 16 -22.16 -11.70 30.96
C VAL A 16 -23.50 -12.38 30.81
N SER A 17 -24.38 -11.83 29.95
CA SER A 17 -25.68 -12.45 29.67
C SER A 17 -25.52 -13.81 28.97
N ASP A 18 -26.39 -14.76 29.36
CA ASP A 18 -26.43 -16.12 28.80
C ASP A 18 -27.03 -16.16 27.37
N ALA A 19 -27.18 -17.40 26.83
CA ALA A 19 -27.74 -17.61 25.49
C ALA A 19 -29.19 -17.10 25.32
N ASN A 20 -29.92 -16.95 26.41
CA ASN A 20 -31.29 -16.42 26.41
C ASN A 20 -31.34 -14.92 26.71
N GLY A 21 -30.17 -14.29 26.91
CA GLY A 21 -30.06 -12.88 27.29
C GLY A 21 -30.26 -12.63 28.78
N ASN A 22 -30.36 -13.67 29.61
CA ASN A 22 -30.50 -13.52 31.05
C ASN A 22 -29.12 -13.31 31.69
N TYR A 23 -29.09 -12.55 32.78
CA TYR A 23 -27.89 -12.30 33.57
C TYR A 23 -28.20 -12.32 35.05
N SER A 24 -27.22 -12.59 35.86
CA SER A 24 -27.30 -12.48 37.32
C SER A 24 -26.05 -11.80 37.85
N ILE A 25 -26.23 -10.75 38.64
CA ILE A 25 -25.15 -9.98 39.23
C ILE A 25 -25.51 -9.55 40.66
N ARG A 26 -24.58 -9.72 41.60
CA ARG A 26 -24.76 -9.21 42.97
C ARG A 26 -24.48 -7.71 43.01
N ALA A 27 -25.48 -6.89 43.17
CA ALA A 27 -25.37 -5.44 43.24
C ALA A 27 -26.19 -4.88 44.40
N GLN A 28 -25.74 -3.80 45.00
CA GLN A 28 -26.44 -3.08 46.08
C GLN A 28 -27.33 -1.98 45.46
N ARG A 29 -28.36 -1.61 46.17
CA ARG A 29 -29.21 -0.46 45.81
C ARG A 29 -28.35 0.82 45.70
N GLY A 30 -28.51 1.56 44.60
CA GLY A 30 -27.71 2.72 44.24
C GLY A 30 -26.49 2.44 43.37
N ASN A 31 -26.10 1.18 43.21
CA ASN A 31 -25.09 0.83 42.19
C ASN A 31 -25.61 1.13 40.78
N VAL A 32 -24.73 1.53 39.89
CA VAL A 32 -25.04 1.71 38.46
C VAL A 32 -24.52 0.49 37.70
N LEU A 33 -25.42 -0.25 37.05
CA LEU A 33 -25.08 -1.32 36.13
C LEU A 33 -24.81 -0.73 34.76
N GLU A 34 -23.69 -1.07 34.16
CA GLU A 34 -23.32 -0.69 32.81
C GLU A 34 -23.40 -1.93 31.90
N PHE A 35 -24.17 -1.82 30.83
CA PHE A 35 -24.38 -2.88 29.83
C PHE A 35 -23.64 -2.50 28.58
N THR A 36 -22.73 -3.36 28.12
CA THR A 36 -21.92 -3.12 26.91
C THR A 36 -21.92 -4.35 26.03
N PHE A 37 -22.07 -4.12 24.74
CA PHE A 37 -21.94 -5.15 23.70
C PHE A 37 -21.38 -4.52 22.44
N VAL A 38 -20.60 -5.29 21.67
CA VAL A 38 -20.01 -4.81 20.41
C VAL A 38 -21.10 -4.40 19.42
N GLY A 39 -21.00 -3.19 18.87
CA GLY A 39 -22.01 -2.65 17.94
C GLY A 39 -23.31 -2.18 18.58
N MET A 40 -23.37 -2.05 19.91
CA MET A 40 -24.53 -1.57 20.66
C MET A 40 -24.20 -0.36 21.54
N VAL A 41 -25.17 0.54 21.68
CA VAL A 41 -25.07 1.70 22.57
C VAL A 41 -24.94 1.22 24.01
N LYS A 42 -23.92 1.68 24.70
CA LYS A 42 -23.75 1.43 26.15
C LYS A 42 -24.97 1.95 26.91
N GLN A 43 -25.56 1.09 27.74
CA GLN A 43 -26.69 1.42 28.61
C GLN A 43 -26.24 1.45 30.09
N SER A 44 -26.77 2.37 30.85
CA SER A 44 -26.51 2.47 32.30
C SER A 44 -27.81 2.56 33.05
N VAL A 45 -27.96 1.70 34.08
CA VAL A 45 -29.16 1.67 34.91
C VAL A 45 -28.79 1.61 36.38
N THR A 46 -29.40 2.48 37.19
CA THR A 46 -29.22 2.48 38.64
C THR A 46 -30.09 1.40 39.28
N VAL A 47 -29.50 0.54 40.09
CA VAL A 47 -30.20 -0.51 40.86
C VAL A 47 -31.12 0.13 41.87
N GLY A 48 -32.43 -0.04 41.66
CA GLY A 48 -33.50 0.44 42.55
C GLY A 48 -33.98 -0.60 43.56
N LYS A 49 -35.31 -0.68 43.76
CA LYS A 49 -35.96 -1.71 44.60
C LYS A 49 -36.25 -3.02 43.81
N GLN A 50 -36.01 -3.03 42.53
CA GLN A 50 -36.36 -4.13 41.64
C GLN A 50 -35.28 -5.22 41.68
N ASN A 51 -35.70 -6.48 41.76
CA ASN A 51 -34.79 -7.66 41.66
C ASN A 51 -34.55 -8.12 40.22
N VAL A 52 -35.36 -7.61 39.25
CA VAL A 52 -35.24 -7.89 37.83
C VAL A 52 -35.11 -6.57 37.09
N ILE A 53 -34.06 -6.44 36.31
CA ILE A 53 -33.82 -5.26 35.48
C ILE A 53 -33.68 -5.75 34.02
N ASN A 54 -34.64 -5.41 33.20
CA ASN A 54 -34.65 -5.71 31.75
C ASN A 54 -34.14 -4.49 30.98
N ILE A 55 -33.23 -4.74 30.04
CA ILE A 55 -32.62 -3.69 29.20
C ILE A 55 -32.76 -4.07 27.73
N GLN A 56 -33.18 -3.12 26.92
CA GLN A 56 -33.15 -3.24 25.49
C GLN A 56 -31.93 -2.52 24.94
N MET A 57 -30.93 -3.26 24.45
CA MET A 57 -29.74 -2.68 23.82
C MET A 57 -30.10 -2.10 22.45
N ALA A 58 -29.67 -0.88 22.17
CA ALA A 58 -29.82 -0.24 20.86
C ALA A 58 -28.54 -0.43 20.04
N ALA A 59 -28.69 -0.66 18.73
CA ALA A 59 -27.56 -0.76 17.82
C ALA A 59 -26.86 0.60 17.66
N ASP A 60 -25.53 0.60 17.62
CA ASP A 60 -24.72 1.79 17.42
C ASP A 60 -23.80 1.56 16.22
N ALA A 61 -23.98 2.31 15.14
CA ALA A 61 -23.14 2.25 13.95
C ALA A 61 -21.78 2.98 14.13
N ILE A 62 -21.71 3.92 15.11
CA ILE A 62 -20.50 4.65 15.47
C ILE A 62 -20.43 4.80 16.98
N ASN A 63 -19.42 4.22 17.60
CA ASN A 63 -19.15 4.43 19.02
C ASN A 63 -18.44 5.78 19.22
N LEU A 64 -19.16 6.82 19.60
CA LEU A 64 -18.63 8.18 19.84
C LEU A 64 -17.77 8.28 21.11
N ASP A 65 -17.93 7.39 22.08
CA ASP A 65 -17.10 7.31 23.30
C ASP A 65 -15.79 6.52 23.07
N GLU A 66 -15.58 6.01 21.85
CA GLU A 66 -14.35 5.32 21.47
C GLU A 66 -13.15 6.25 21.63
N VAL A 67 -12.10 5.74 22.26
CA VAL A 67 -10.84 6.46 22.45
C VAL A 67 -9.90 6.07 21.33
N VAL A 68 -9.38 7.06 20.61
CA VAL A 68 -8.48 6.89 19.47
C VAL A 68 -7.12 7.53 19.77
N ALA A 69 -6.06 6.98 19.20
CA ALA A 69 -4.72 7.57 19.29
C ALA A 69 -4.62 8.80 18.38
N ILE A 70 -4.11 9.90 18.91
CA ILE A 70 -3.85 11.14 18.16
C ILE A 70 -2.47 11.69 18.53
N GLY A 71 -1.49 11.40 17.73
CA GLY A 71 -0.13 11.82 18.00
C GLY A 71 0.39 11.20 19.32
N TYR A 72 0.85 12.03 20.22
CA TYR A 72 1.42 11.62 21.51
C TYR A 72 0.37 11.54 22.65
N GLY A 73 -0.90 11.37 22.28
CA GLY A 73 -2.01 11.27 23.23
C GLY A 73 -3.16 10.43 22.73
N ILE A 74 -4.16 10.30 23.57
CA ILE A 74 -5.43 9.64 23.24
C ILE A 74 -6.55 10.66 23.44
N ALA A 75 -7.57 10.63 22.57
CA ALA A 75 -8.75 11.46 22.68
C ALA A 75 -10.02 10.65 22.38
N LYS A 76 -11.16 11.10 22.88
CA LYS A 76 -12.43 10.54 22.44
C LYS A 76 -12.69 10.94 21.00
N LYS A 77 -13.26 10.02 20.21
CA LYS A 77 -13.66 10.27 18.82
C LYS A 77 -14.60 11.47 18.69
N SER A 78 -15.47 11.66 19.67
CA SER A 78 -16.34 12.84 19.78
C SER A 78 -15.58 14.16 19.82
N ASP A 79 -14.40 14.20 20.44
CA ASP A 79 -13.63 15.42 20.72
C ASP A 79 -12.62 15.75 19.62
N LEU A 80 -12.51 14.92 18.61
CA LEU A 80 -11.62 15.16 17.47
C LEU A 80 -12.10 16.38 16.67
N THR A 81 -11.17 17.31 16.42
CA THR A 81 -11.39 18.48 15.57
C THR A 81 -10.88 18.30 14.15
N GLY A 82 -9.96 17.36 13.91
CA GLY A 82 -9.37 17.04 12.61
C GLY A 82 -10.02 15.83 11.94
N ALA A 83 -9.60 15.58 10.68
CA ALA A 83 -10.04 14.46 9.86
C ALA A 83 -9.22 13.19 10.18
N VAL A 84 -9.82 12.27 10.93
CA VAL A 84 -9.20 11.00 11.34
C VAL A 84 -10.11 9.83 10.96
N ALA A 85 -9.55 8.87 10.19
CA ALA A 85 -10.22 7.59 9.95
C ALA A 85 -9.65 6.54 10.90
N SER A 86 -10.52 5.81 11.60
CA SER A 86 -10.12 4.73 12.52
C SER A 86 -10.57 3.38 11.97
N ILE A 87 -9.64 2.44 11.87
CA ILE A 87 -9.83 1.08 11.38
C ILE A 87 -9.53 0.12 12.52
N LYS A 88 -10.49 -0.70 12.89
CA LYS A 88 -10.34 -1.71 13.95
C LYS A 88 -9.72 -3.00 13.44
N SER A 89 -9.12 -3.73 14.35
CA SER A 89 -8.53 -5.06 14.10
C SER A 89 -9.46 -6.00 13.33
N GLU A 90 -10.75 -5.99 13.65
CA GLU A 90 -11.76 -6.85 13.00
C GLU A 90 -11.82 -6.63 11.49
N ASN A 91 -11.75 -5.38 11.04
CA ASN A 91 -11.78 -5.03 9.63
C ASN A 91 -10.50 -5.43 8.89
N LEU A 92 -9.34 -5.36 9.58
CA LEU A 92 -8.05 -5.77 9.01
C LEU A 92 -7.96 -7.30 8.81
N THR A 93 -8.56 -8.08 9.71
CA THR A 93 -8.56 -9.55 9.63
C THR A 93 -9.50 -10.10 8.56
N ASN A 94 -10.34 -9.28 7.93
CA ASN A 94 -11.15 -9.67 6.78
C ASN A 94 -10.31 -9.87 5.50
N SER A 95 -9.11 -9.29 5.40
CA SER A 95 -8.13 -9.61 4.37
C SER A 95 -7.15 -10.64 4.91
N LYS A 96 -7.22 -11.89 4.45
CA LYS A 96 -6.43 -13.01 5.00
C LYS A 96 -5.07 -13.16 4.35
N VAL A 97 -4.94 -12.77 3.09
CA VAL A 97 -3.69 -12.85 2.31
C VAL A 97 -3.18 -11.45 2.02
N GLY A 98 -1.87 -11.31 2.07
CA GLY A 98 -1.18 -10.05 1.82
C GLY A 98 -0.65 -9.40 3.10
N THR A 99 -0.22 -8.17 2.96
CA THR A 99 0.36 -7.37 4.03
C THR A 99 -0.70 -6.51 4.73
N VAL A 100 -0.36 -5.93 5.89
CA VAL A 100 -1.23 -4.95 6.57
C VAL A 100 -1.51 -3.75 5.66
N THR A 101 -0.54 -3.36 4.83
CA THR A 101 -0.70 -2.26 3.85
C THR A 101 -1.80 -2.59 2.84
N THR A 102 -1.79 -3.80 2.27
CA THR A 102 -2.84 -4.22 1.33
C THR A 102 -4.21 -4.37 2.00
N ALA A 103 -4.24 -4.73 3.29
CA ALA A 103 -5.46 -4.83 4.07
C ALA A 103 -6.14 -3.46 4.32
N LEU A 104 -5.43 -2.34 4.20
CA LEU A 104 -6.00 -0.99 4.30
C LEU A 104 -6.87 -0.61 3.10
N GLN A 105 -6.75 -1.31 1.98
CA GLN A 105 -7.47 -0.98 0.75
C GLN A 105 -8.98 -1.02 0.96
N GLY A 106 -9.63 0.11 0.64
CA GLY A 106 -11.07 0.25 0.77
C GLY A 106 -11.59 0.29 2.22
N LEU A 107 -10.74 0.54 3.25
CA LEU A 107 -11.16 0.67 4.64
C LEU A 107 -11.21 2.12 5.15
N ALA A 108 -10.65 3.07 4.42
CA ALA A 108 -10.67 4.49 4.79
C ALA A 108 -10.87 5.38 3.56
N ALA A 109 -11.83 6.29 3.63
CA ALA A 109 -12.05 7.29 2.57
C ALA A 109 -10.85 8.25 2.49
N GLY A 110 -10.46 8.64 1.26
CA GLY A 110 -9.29 9.47 1.00
C GLY A 110 -7.98 8.69 0.95
N VAL A 111 -8.01 7.37 1.17
CA VAL A 111 -6.83 6.50 1.16
C VAL A 111 -6.88 5.61 -0.08
N GLN A 112 -5.97 5.83 -0.99
CA GLN A 112 -5.76 4.99 -2.17
C GLN A 112 -4.62 4.01 -1.88
N VAL A 113 -4.88 2.72 -2.07
CA VAL A 113 -3.87 1.67 -1.94
C VAL A 113 -3.71 1.02 -3.31
N THR A 114 -2.50 1.06 -3.85
CA THR A 114 -2.16 0.49 -5.15
C THR A 114 -1.12 -0.61 -4.95
N THR A 115 -1.43 -1.81 -5.41
CA THR A 115 -0.49 -2.92 -5.36
C THR A 115 0.47 -2.84 -6.55
N GLY A 116 1.76 -2.63 -6.30
CA GLY A 116 2.79 -2.65 -7.35
C GLY A 116 3.01 -4.07 -7.89
N SER A 117 3.10 -5.03 -6.99
CA SER A 117 3.19 -6.46 -7.28
C SER A 117 2.41 -7.26 -6.23
N VAL A 118 1.63 -8.23 -6.69
CA VAL A 118 0.84 -9.14 -5.83
C VAL A 118 1.58 -10.43 -5.51
N LYS A 119 2.88 -10.47 -5.71
CA LYS A 119 3.75 -11.60 -5.34
C LYS A 119 3.70 -11.88 -3.84
N PRO A 120 4.07 -13.07 -3.38
CA PRO A 120 4.28 -13.36 -1.97
C PRO A 120 5.15 -12.29 -1.31
N GLY A 121 4.72 -11.74 -0.17
CA GLY A 121 5.44 -10.68 0.52
C GLY A 121 5.52 -9.33 -0.20
N GLY A 122 4.83 -9.16 -1.35
CA GLY A 122 4.77 -7.89 -2.07
C GLY A 122 4.10 -6.79 -1.24
N ASP A 123 4.57 -5.56 -1.42
CA ASP A 123 4.02 -4.40 -0.72
C ASP A 123 3.08 -3.58 -1.61
N ALA A 124 2.30 -2.72 -0.98
CA ALA A 124 1.40 -1.80 -1.65
C ALA A 124 1.80 -0.36 -1.33
N SER A 125 1.66 0.52 -2.30
CA SER A 125 1.80 1.95 -2.10
C SER A 125 0.51 2.55 -1.55
N VAL A 126 0.65 3.43 -0.57
CA VAL A 126 -0.47 4.15 0.06
C VAL A 126 -0.34 5.63 -0.25
N VAL A 127 -1.39 6.21 -0.81
CA VAL A 127 -1.48 7.65 -1.08
C VAL A 127 -2.70 8.21 -0.38
N ILE A 128 -2.52 9.27 0.42
CA ILE A 128 -3.60 9.94 1.13
C ILE A 128 -3.89 11.28 0.46
N ARG A 129 -5.14 11.46 -0.03
CA ARG A 129 -5.62 12.70 -0.66
C ARG A 129 -4.79 13.14 -1.87
N GLY A 130 -4.34 12.14 -2.67
CA GLY A 130 -3.64 12.34 -3.94
C GLY A 130 -2.15 12.62 -3.81
N VAL A 131 -1.47 12.54 -4.95
CA VAL A 131 -0.02 12.75 -5.06
C VAL A 131 0.32 14.21 -4.73
N GLY A 132 1.21 14.41 -3.77
CA GLY A 132 1.57 15.75 -3.27
C GLY A 132 2.98 16.21 -3.65
N SER A 133 3.83 15.34 -4.19
CA SER A 133 5.20 15.65 -4.58
C SER A 133 5.55 15.00 -5.92
N LEU A 134 6.45 15.60 -6.67
CA LEU A 134 6.97 15.03 -7.92
C LEU A 134 8.19 14.12 -7.68
N ARG A 135 8.98 14.37 -6.64
CA ARG A 135 10.24 13.66 -6.36
C ARG A 135 10.38 13.18 -4.91
N ALA A 136 9.86 13.94 -3.94
CA ALA A 136 10.02 13.62 -2.52
C ALA A 136 9.08 12.50 -2.02
N GLY A 137 8.45 11.74 -2.92
CA GLY A 137 7.54 10.66 -2.60
C GLY A 137 6.18 11.13 -2.09
N SER A 138 5.19 10.24 -2.09
CA SER A 138 3.82 10.49 -1.63
C SER A 138 3.34 9.51 -0.57
N GLU A 139 4.20 8.61 -0.11
CA GLU A 139 3.92 7.66 0.97
C GLU A 139 3.67 8.39 2.30
N PRO A 140 2.68 7.95 3.10
CA PRO A 140 2.45 8.50 4.42
C PRO A 140 3.55 8.11 5.41
N LEU A 141 3.61 8.82 6.52
CA LEU A 141 4.44 8.42 7.65
C LEU A 141 3.76 7.28 8.42
N TYR A 142 4.43 6.15 8.56
CA TYR A 142 3.96 5.02 9.36
C TYR A 142 4.54 5.08 10.77
N ILE A 143 3.70 4.97 11.79
CA ILE A 143 4.10 4.99 13.20
C ILE A 143 3.48 3.78 13.89
N VAL A 144 4.31 2.95 14.51
CA VAL A 144 3.90 1.77 15.26
C VAL A 144 4.23 1.98 16.74
N ASP A 145 3.21 2.06 17.59
CA ASP A 145 3.33 2.30 19.03
C ASP A 145 4.22 3.51 19.38
N GLY A 146 4.14 4.59 18.57
CA GLY A 146 4.91 5.83 18.77
C GLY A 146 6.26 5.86 18.04
N ILE A 147 6.72 4.77 17.45
CA ILE A 147 7.99 4.70 16.70
C ILE A 147 7.72 4.83 15.20
N PRO A 148 8.29 5.83 14.51
CA PRO A 148 8.29 5.88 13.05
C PRO A 148 9.04 4.70 12.48
N VAL A 149 8.35 3.92 11.64
CA VAL A 149 8.92 2.75 10.98
C VAL A 149 9.19 3.05 9.52
N GLN A 150 10.29 2.50 9.05
CA GLN A 150 10.73 2.68 7.67
C GLN A 150 10.38 1.44 6.85
N GLY A 151 9.86 1.63 5.62
CA GLY A 151 9.54 0.51 4.73
C GLY A 151 8.13 -0.07 4.93
N GLY A 152 7.17 0.73 5.41
CA GLY A 152 5.76 0.38 5.43
C GLY A 152 5.35 -0.58 6.55
N LEU A 153 4.15 -1.16 6.39
CA LEU A 153 3.52 -2.05 7.39
C LEU A 153 3.59 -3.53 7.00
N GLN A 154 4.29 -3.88 5.92
CA GLN A 154 4.34 -5.23 5.35
C GLN A 154 4.80 -6.30 6.35
N ASP A 155 5.69 -5.92 7.26
CA ASP A 155 6.27 -6.85 8.23
C ASP A 155 5.37 -7.10 9.44
N LEU A 156 4.34 -6.28 9.67
CA LEU A 156 3.44 -6.45 10.80
C LEU A 156 2.48 -7.62 10.57
N SER A 157 2.06 -8.25 11.68
CA SER A 157 0.94 -9.19 11.66
C SER A 157 -0.36 -8.44 11.91
N SER A 158 -1.38 -8.64 11.05
CA SER A 158 -2.72 -8.07 11.25
C SER A 158 -3.36 -8.57 12.55
N GLY A 159 -2.99 -9.78 12.99
CA GLY A 159 -3.44 -10.38 14.26
C GLY A 159 -2.97 -9.65 15.51
N ASP A 160 -1.88 -8.88 15.43
CA ASP A 160 -1.29 -8.16 16.58
C ASP A 160 -1.75 -6.70 16.67
N ILE A 161 -2.49 -6.21 15.67
CA ILE A 161 -2.96 -4.82 15.62
C ILE A 161 -4.26 -4.69 16.39
N GLU A 162 -4.40 -3.65 17.19
CA GLU A 162 -5.62 -3.22 17.86
C GLU A 162 -6.44 -2.28 16.98
N SER A 163 -5.77 -1.24 16.48
CA SER A 163 -6.37 -0.23 15.59
C SER A 163 -5.33 0.43 14.70
N ILE A 164 -5.81 1.00 13.60
CA ILE A 164 -5.04 1.91 12.73
C ILE A 164 -5.84 3.21 12.62
N GLU A 165 -5.20 4.32 12.99
CA GLU A 165 -5.73 5.66 12.79
C GLU A 165 -4.99 6.35 11.64
N ILE A 166 -5.75 6.89 10.67
CA ILE A 166 -5.20 7.60 9.52
C ILE A 166 -5.51 9.09 9.68
N LEU A 167 -4.45 9.88 9.88
CA LEU A 167 -4.53 11.33 10.02
C LEU A 167 -4.41 11.95 8.63
N LYS A 168 -5.51 12.53 8.14
CA LYS A 168 -5.63 12.97 6.75
C LYS A 168 -5.48 14.48 6.55
N ASP A 169 -5.73 15.28 7.59
CA ASP A 169 -5.68 16.74 7.54
C ASP A 169 -4.48 17.34 8.27
N ALA A 170 -4.23 18.61 7.98
CA ALA A 170 -3.08 19.30 8.56
C ALA A 170 -3.17 19.43 10.09
N SER A 171 -4.35 19.53 10.68
CA SER A 171 -4.47 19.67 12.15
C SER A 171 -4.14 18.37 12.87
N SER A 172 -4.65 17.24 12.40
CA SER A 172 -4.37 15.93 12.99
C SER A 172 -2.90 15.53 12.81
N ALA A 173 -2.32 15.81 11.61
CA ALA A 173 -0.97 15.42 11.24
C ALA A 173 0.13 16.40 11.70
N SER A 174 -0.19 17.65 12.06
CA SER A 174 0.81 18.71 12.35
C SER A 174 1.74 18.39 13.52
N ILE A 175 1.29 17.57 14.47
CA ILE A 175 2.14 17.12 15.58
C ILE A 175 3.37 16.33 15.09
N TYR A 176 3.31 15.79 13.84
CA TYR A 176 4.42 15.09 13.15
C TYR A 176 5.16 16.00 12.15
N GLY A 177 4.70 17.27 12.00
CA GLY A 177 5.38 18.37 11.30
C GLY A 177 5.87 18.03 9.91
N SER A 178 7.17 18.04 9.77
CA SER A 178 7.89 17.84 8.51
C SER A 178 7.77 16.44 7.88
N ARG A 179 7.20 15.50 8.56
CA ARG A 179 6.96 14.13 8.06
C ARG A 179 5.49 13.86 7.79
N GLY A 180 4.60 14.83 8.07
CA GLY A 180 3.15 14.67 8.02
C GLY A 180 2.48 15.13 6.71
N SER A 181 3.20 15.68 5.73
CA SER A 181 2.63 16.29 4.52
C SER A 181 1.80 15.32 3.66
N ASN A 182 2.15 14.04 3.68
CA ASN A 182 1.47 12.98 2.94
C ASN A 182 0.47 12.20 3.81
N GLY A 183 0.14 12.73 5.01
CA GLY A 183 -0.65 12.07 6.02
C GLY A 183 0.16 11.15 6.92
N VAL A 184 -0.48 10.63 7.97
CA VAL A 184 0.17 9.75 8.96
C VAL A 184 -0.72 8.55 9.23
N VAL A 185 -0.13 7.36 9.25
CA VAL A 185 -0.78 6.10 9.60
C VAL A 185 -0.25 5.66 10.96
N LEU A 186 -1.10 5.77 11.99
CA LEU A 186 -0.77 5.36 13.36
C LEU A 186 -1.26 3.95 13.59
N VAL A 187 -0.38 3.06 13.93
CA VAL A 187 -0.69 1.66 14.27
C VAL A 187 -0.55 1.49 15.78
N THR A 188 -1.65 1.16 16.42
CA THR A 188 -1.67 0.74 17.82
C THR A 188 -1.73 -0.78 17.88
N THR A 189 -0.78 -1.39 18.58
CA THR A 189 -0.76 -2.85 18.73
C THR A 189 -1.47 -3.28 20.01
N LYS A 190 -1.92 -4.54 20.05
CA LYS A 190 -2.61 -5.14 21.18
C LYS A 190 -1.79 -5.04 22.46
N LYS A 191 -2.46 -4.68 23.55
CA LYS A 191 -1.87 -4.53 24.88
C LYS A 191 -2.32 -5.66 25.81
N GLY A 192 -1.62 -5.77 26.94
CA GLY A 192 -2.05 -6.60 28.04
C GLY A 192 -3.41 -6.16 28.57
N THR A 193 -4.21 -7.13 29.03
CA THR A 193 -5.51 -6.88 29.66
C THR A 193 -5.45 -7.21 31.17
N SER A 194 -6.21 -6.47 31.98
CA SER A 194 -6.34 -6.82 33.39
C SER A 194 -7.22 -8.05 33.57
N GLY A 195 -6.87 -8.95 34.50
CA GLY A 195 -7.62 -10.14 34.84
C GLY A 195 -6.90 -11.44 34.47
N LYS A 196 -7.68 -12.53 34.35
CA LYS A 196 -7.16 -13.85 33.95
C LYS A 196 -6.54 -13.79 32.57
N ALA A 197 -5.53 -14.62 32.33
CA ALA A 197 -4.92 -14.76 31.02
C ALA A 197 -5.97 -15.18 29.96
N LYS A 198 -6.02 -14.42 28.87
CA LYS A 198 -6.79 -14.73 27.66
C LYS A 198 -5.83 -15.28 26.62
N ILE A 199 -6.14 -16.46 26.14
CA ILE A 199 -5.36 -17.14 25.10
C ILE A 199 -6.16 -17.10 23.81
N SER A 200 -5.55 -16.68 22.73
CA SER A 200 -6.14 -16.68 21.39
C SER A 200 -5.24 -17.45 20.42
N LEU A 201 -5.84 -18.34 19.64
CA LEU A 201 -5.19 -19.05 18.56
C LEU A 201 -6.03 -18.89 17.29
N ASN A 202 -5.41 -18.36 16.23
CA ASN A 202 -6.00 -18.29 14.91
C ASN A 202 -5.14 -19.10 13.95
N ALA A 203 -5.76 -20.03 13.24
CA ALA A 203 -5.10 -20.84 12.23
C ALA A 203 -5.88 -20.74 10.92
N SER A 204 -5.19 -20.50 9.82
CA SER A 204 -5.78 -20.48 8.49
C SER A 204 -4.88 -21.18 7.48
N PHE A 205 -5.52 -21.85 6.54
CA PHE A 205 -4.88 -22.55 5.43
C PHE A 205 -5.67 -22.31 4.16
N GLY A 206 -4.97 -22.16 3.02
CA GLY A 206 -5.64 -21.92 1.76
C GLY A 206 -4.81 -22.29 0.55
N THR A 207 -5.49 -22.29 -0.59
CA THR A 207 -4.88 -22.44 -1.91
C THR A 207 -5.14 -21.20 -2.75
N GLN A 208 -4.20 -20.91 -3.63
CA GLN A 208 -4.23 -19.75 -4.51
C GLN A 208 -4.11 -20.23 -5.96
N ARG A 209 -4.90 -19.63 -6.86
CA ARG A 209 -4.80 -19.90 -8.31
C ARG A 209 -4.68 -18.57 -9.04
N MET A 210 -3.88 -18.54 -10.08
CA MET A 210 -3.77 -17.39 -10.97
C MET A 210 -5.17 -16.98 -11.46
N LEU A 211 -5.48 -15.68 -11.39
CA LEU A 211 -6.81 -15.16 -11.68
C LEU A 211 -7.11 -15.22 -13.18
N ASN A 212 -6.19 -14.70 -13.99
CA ASN A 212 -6.32 -14.61 -15.44
C ASN A 212 -5.05 -15.11 -16.13
N LYS A 213 -5.20 -15.91 -17.17
CA LYS A 213 -4.17 -16.22 -18.16
C LYS A 213 -4.40 -15.39 -19.41
N GLN A 214 -3.36 -15.19 -20.20
CA GLN A 214 -3.48 -14.61 -21.53
C GLN A 214 -3.82 -15.70 -22.54
N ASP A 215 -4.81 -15.46 -23.40
CA ASP A 215 -5.15 -16.35 -24.50
C ASP A 215 -4.13 -16.15 -25.61
N LEU A 216 -3.19 -17.09 -25.74
CA LEU A 216 -2.08 -17.05 -26.70
C LEU A 216 -2.29 -18.00 -27.84
N MET A 217 -1.57 -17.77 -28.97
CA MET A 217 -1.53 -18.71 -30.07
C MET A 217 -0.90 -20.03 -29.65
N ASN A 218 -1.41 -21.13 -30.20
CA ASN A 218 -0.73 -22.41 -30.17
C ASN A 218 0.34 -22.49 -31.27
N ALA A 219 1.13 -23.55 -31.27
CA ALA A 219 2.24 -23.73 -32.20
C ALA A 219 1.81 -23.69 -33.67
N GLN A 220 0.67 -24.29 -34.03
CA GLN A 220 0.15 -24.30 -35.38
C GLN A 220 -0.27 -22.89 -35.84
N GLN A 221 -1.02 -22.18 -35.02
CA GLN A 221 -1.45 -20.81 -35.31
C GLN A 221 -0.26 -19.86 -35.47
N TYR A 222 0.75 -20.02 -34.60
CA TYR A 222 1.99 -19.25 -34.66
C TYR A 222 2.76 -19.57 -35.96
N TYR A 223 2.91 -20.85 -36.31
CA TYR A 223 3.57 -21.29 -37.54
C TYR A 223 2.90 -20.69 -38.79
N GLU A 224 1.57 -20.76 -38.86
CA GLU A 224 0.81 -20.22 -40.02
C GLU A 224 1.00 -18.70 -40.13
N LEU A 225 0.90 -17.96 -39.03
CA LEU A 225 1.01 -16.50 -39.03
C LEU A 225 2.43 -16.04 -39.40
N VAL A 226 3.46 -16.66 -38.82
CA VAL A 226 4.85 -16.35 -39.13
C VAL A 226 5.19 -16.69 -40.58
N SER A 227 4.69 -17.82 -41.11
CA SER A 227 4.90 -18.21 -42.52
C SER A 227 4.26 -17.22 -43.51
N ILE A 228 3.12 -16.58 -43.11
CA ILE A 228 2.49 -15.53 -43.93
C ILE A 228 3.32 -14.23 -43.87
N ALA A 229 3.73 -13.82 -42.66
CA ALA A 229 4.42 -12.55 -42.45
C ALA A 229 5.90 -12.57 -42.83
N GLN A 230 6.52 -13.74 -42.76
CA GLN A 230 7.93 -14.00 -43.09
C GLN A 230 8.10 -15.32 -43.83
N PRO A 231 7.82 -15.41 -45.16
CA PRO A 231 7.92 -16.64 -45.91
C PRO A 231 9.31 -17.28 -45.90
N ASN A 232 10.34 -16.51 -45.61
CA ASN A 232 11.74 -16.96 -45.57
C ASN A 232 12.24 -17.30 -44.17
N TYR A 233 11.33 -17.38 -43.17
CA TYR A 233 11.69 -17.75 -41.81
C TYR A 233 12.27 -19.16 -41.74
N LYS A 234 13.41 -19.32 -41.07
CA LYS A 234 14.07 -20.62 -40.93
C LYS A 234 13.70 -21.23 -39.58
N TRP A 235 12.85 -22.24 -39.66
CA TRP A 235 12.46 -23.08 -38.55
C TRP A 235 13.59 -23.98 -38.09
N THR A 236 13.85 -24.12 -36.80
CA THR A 236 14.80 -25.08 -36.25
C THR A 236 14.29 -26.53 -36.37
N SER A 237 15.18 -27.51 -36.25
CA SER A 237 14.81 -28.94 -36.25
C SER A 237 13.88 -29.28 -35.09
N GLU A 238 14.10 -28.66 -33.91
CA GLU A 238 13.32 -28.85 -32.72
C GLU A 238 11.88 -28.30 -32.90
N GLU A 239 11.74 -27.09 -33.49
CA GLU A 239 10.43 -26.50 -33.79
C GLU A 239 9.63 -27.34 -34.78
N LEU A 240 10.27 -27.77 -35.86
CA LEU A 240 9.61 -28.62 -36.88
C LEU A 240 9.19 -29.97 -36.30
N ARG A 241 10.00 -30.55 -35.42
CA ARG A 241 9.68 -31.80 -34.75
C ARG A 241 8.45 -31.62 -33.81
N LEU A 242 8.39 -30.55 -33.01
CA LEU A 242 7.25 -30.25 -32.17
C LEU A 242 5.97 -30.09 -33.01
N LEU A 243 6.04 -29.31 -34.06
CA LEU A 243 4.93 -29.11 -35.02
C LEU A 243 4.48 -30.42 -35.66
N SER A 244 5.42 -31.29 -36.09
CA SER A 244 5.09 -32.57 -36.72
C SER A 244 4.35 -33.54 -35.81
N ARG A 245 4.50 -33.41 -34.51
CA ARG A 245 3.78 -34.17 -33.47
C ARG A 245 2.45 -33.53 -33.06
N GLY A 246 2.11 -32.36 -33.62
CA GLY A 246 0.93 -31.59 -33.20
C GLY A 246 1.02 -31.06 -31.78
N GLU A 247 2.21 -30.95 -31.24
CA GLU A 247 2.47 -30.43 -29.87
C GLU A 247 2.56 -28.91 -29.86
N SER A 248 2.34 -28.29 -28.70
CA SER A 248 2.47 -26.85 -28.46
C SER A 248 2.89 -26.61 -27.03
N THR A 249 3.89 -25.78 -26.81
CA THR A 249 4.34 -25.45 -25.48
C THR A 249 3.47 -24.32 -24.86
N ASP A 250 2.75 -24.64 -23.80
CA ASP A 250 2.11 -23.62 -22.94
C ASP A 250 3.11 -23.15 -21.87
N TRP A 251 3.82 -22.07 -22.18
CA TRP A 251 4.81 -21.50 -21.29
C TRP A 251 4.24 -20.92 -20.01
N GLN A 252 2.97 -20.45 -20.04
CA GLN A 252 2.32 -19.95 -18.84
C GLN A 252 2.06 -21.08 -17.84
N ASP A 253 1.57 -22.25 -18.32
CA ASP A 253 1.40 -23.43 -17.45
C ASP A 253 2.72 -23.99 -16.98
N ALA A 254 3.76 -23.96 -17.83
CA ALA A 254 5.08 -24.47 -17.47
C ALA A 254 5.72 -23.76 -16.27
N VAL A 255 5.47 -22.43 -16.09
CA VAL A 255 6.06 -21.63 -15.01
C VAL A 255 5.11 -21.38 -13.84
N THR A 256 3.83 -21.73 -13.96
CA THR A 256 2.84 -21.47 -12.89
C THR A 256 2.52 -22.71 -12.07
N GLN A 257 1.94 -22.51 -10.91
CA GLN A 257 1.50 -23.54 -9.97
C GLN A 257 0.32 -23.08 -9.13
N ASN A 258 -0.34 -24.01 -8.45
CA ASN A 258 -1.26 -23.65 -7.37
C ASN A 258 -0.44 -23.20 -6.16
N GLY A 259 -0.61 -21.94 -5.77
CA GLY A 259 0.00 -21.41 -4.57
C GLY A 259 -0.64 -21.97 -3.29
N GLN A 260 0.07 -21.87 -2.19
CA GLN A 260 -0.38 -22.29 -0.86
C GLN A 260 -0.23 -21.14 0.12
N TYR A 261 -1.10 -21.10 1.11
CA TYR A 261 -1.11 -20.09 2.15
C TYR A 261 -1.34 -20.75 3.50
N GLN A 262 -0.55 -20.36 4.50
CA GLN A 262 -0.69 -20.77 5.88
C GLN A 262 -0.39 -19.59 6.79
N ASN A 263 -1.21 -19.41 7.83
CA ASN A 263 -0.93 -18.43 8.89
C ASN A 263 -1.39 -19.00 10.24
N TYR A 264 -0.51 -18.91 11.23
CA TYR A 264 -0.77 -19.31 12.60
C TYR A 264 -0.42 -18.16 13.52
N ASN A 265 -1.43 -17.60 14.17
CA ASN A 265 -1.28 -16.51 15.13
C ASN A 265 -1.69 -17.00 16.52
N PHE A 266 -0.77 -16.95 17.46
CA PHE A 266 -0.97 -17.27 18.86
C PHE A 266 -0.75 -16.04 19.71
N SER A 267 -1.63 -15.78 20.68
CA SER A 267 -1.40 -14.69 21.63
C SER A 267 -1.90 -15.01 23.04
N ILE A 268 -1.22 -14.43 24.02
CA ILE A 268 -1.61 -14.44 25.43
C ILE A 268 -1.64 -13.00 25.93
N SER A 269 -2.74 -12.60 26.51
CA SER A 269 -2.86 -11.31 27.21
C SER A 269 -3.42 -11.50 28.61
N GLY A 270 -2.85 -10.81 29.59
CA GLY A 270 -3.30 -10.94 30.98
C GLY A 270 -2.50 -10.06 31.92
N GLY A 271 -2.82 -10.11 33.21
CA GLY A 271 -2.10 -9.39 34.25
C GLY A 271 -2.99 -8.99 35.42
N LYS A 272 -2.37 -8.52 36.47
CA LYS A 272 -3.06 -7.84 37.57
C LYS A 272 -3.19 -6.34 37.27
N ASN A 273 -3.97 -5.62 38.09
CA ASN A 273 -4.27 -4.19 37.90
C ASN A 273 -3.05 -3.31 37.65
N ASP A 274 -1.89 -3.66 38.22
CA ASP A 274 -0.68 -2.86 38.19
C ASP A 274 0.31 -3.28 37.10
N ILE A 275 0.22 -4.49 36.56
CA ILE A 275 1.10 -4.99 35.47
C ILE A 275 0.27 -5.79 34.49
N GLN A 276 0.33 -5.43 33.23
CA GLN A 276 -0.38 -6.06 32.14
C GLN A 276 0.62 -6.50 31.05
N HIS A 277 0.43 -7.69 30.51
CA HIS A 277 1.31 -8.30 29.53
C HIS A 277 0.53 -8.77 28.31
N PHE A 278 1.15 -8.62 27.15
CA PHE A 278 0.74 -9.23 25.89
C PHE A 278 1.95 -9.92 25.25
N LEU A 279 1.80 -11.17 24.86
CA LEU A 279 2.75 -11.91 24.03
C LEU A 279 2.00 -12.40 22.80
N GLY A 280 2.52 -12.08 21.60
CA GLY A 280 2.03 -12.58 20.33
C GLY A 280 3.15 -13.29 19.56
N VAL A 281 2.79 -14.40 18.89
CA VAL A 281 3.66 -15.13 17.96
C VAL A 281 2.85 -15.37 16.70
N ASP A 282 3.37 -14.95 15.55
CA ASP A 282 2.74 -15.14 14.25
C ASP A 282 3.71 -15.81 13.29
N TRP A 283 3.29 -16.92 12.70
CA TRP A 283 4.00 -17.58 11.62
C TRP A 283 3.17 -17.57 10.37
N TYR A 284 3.73 -16.99 9.30
CA TYR A 284 3.12 -16.83 8.00
C TYR A 284 3.98 -17.51 6.94
N ASP A 285 3.39 -18.34 6.08
CA ASP A 285 4.03 -18.97 4.95
C ASP A 285 3.14 -18.91 3.72
N GLN A 286 3.70 -18.46 2.61
CA GLN A 286 3.01 -18.34 1.33
C GLN A 286 3.91 -18.82 0.20
N LYS A 287 3.45 -19.81 -0.55
CA LYS A 287 4.01 -20.17 -1.86
C LYS A 287 3.17 -19.51 -2.94
N GLY A 288 3.83 -18.83 -3.87
CA GLY A 288 3.17 -18.08 -4.92
C GLY A 288 2.62 -18.94 -6.06
N THR A 289 1.90 -18.28 -6.97
CA THR A 289 1.35 -18.90 -8.18
C THR A 289 2.36 -19.07 -9.31
N ILE A 290 3.51 -18.41 -9.23
CA ILE A 290 4.67 -18.68 -10.08
C ILE A 290 5.63 -19.58 -9.30
N LYS A 291 6.19 -20.59 -9.96
CA LYS A 291 7.19 -21.48 -9.37
C LYS A 291 8.37 -20.68 -8.81
N ASN A 292 9.04 -21.19 -7.78
CA ASN A 292 10.17 -20.56 -7.10
C ASN A 292 9.88 -19.17 -6.47
N SER A 293 8.61 -18.83 -6.24
CA SER A 293 8.23 -17.63 -5.50
C SER A 293 7.60 -18.00 -4.16
N SER A 294 8.13 -17.47 -3.07
CA SER A 294 7.59 -17.73 -1.72
C SER A 294 7.95 -16.62 -0.74
N PHE A 295 7.16 -16.50 0.30
CA PHE A 295 7.43 -15.60 1.42
C PHE A 295 7.08 -16.28 2.73
N ASN A 296 8.05 -16.33 3.65
CA ASN A 296 7.80 -16.77 5.00
C ASN A 296 8.23 -15.72 6.02
N LYS A 297 7.53 -15.66 7.14
CA LYS A 297 7.75 -14.65 8.17
C LYS A 297 7.41 -15.20 9.54
N LEU A 298 8.29 -14.98 10.51
CA LEU A 298 8.06 -15.18 11.93
C LEU A 298 8.06 -13.83 12.63
N THR A 299 7.02 -13.53 13.39
CA THR A 299 6.92 -12.33 14.22
C THR A 299 6.74 -12.72 15.68
N VAL A 300 7.53 -12.15 16.56
CA VAL A 300 7.38 -12.28 18.01
C VAL A 300 7.24 -10.90 18.61
N ARG A 301 6.14 -10.66 19.32
CA ARG A 301 5.80 -9.38 19.95
C ARG A 301 5.60 -9.54 21.45
N TYR A 302 6.15 -8.61 22.20
CA TYR A 302 5.91 -8.51 23.64
C TYR A 302 5.63 -7.06 24.03
N ASN A 303 4.51 -6.84 24.71
CA ASN A 303 4.12 -5.54 25.27
C ASN A 303 3.86 -5.70 26.77
N MET A 304 4.39 -4.78 27.56
CA MET A 304 4.16 -4.69 28.99
C MET A 304 3.84 -3.23 29.36
N ASP A 305 2.79 -3.04 30.14
CA ASP A 305 2.46 -1.77 30.77
C ASP A 305 2.35 -1.99 32.28
N ALA A 306 3.05 -1.15 33.08
CA ALA A 306 3.09 -1.27 34.52
C ALA A 306 2.81 0.08 35.21
N LYS A 307 2.03 0.02 36.28
CA LYS A 307 1.75 1.14 37.18
C LYS A 307 2.35 0.83 38.53
N LEU A 308 3.54 1.40 38.81
CA LEU A 308 4.25 1.17 40.07
C LEU A 308 3.50 1.79 41.26
N ASN A 309 2.93 2.97 41.04
CA ASN A 309 2.16 3.69 42.06
C ASN A 309 1.21 4.72 41.37
N LYS A 310 0.60 5.64 42.15
CA LYS A 310 -0.37 6.58 41.57
C LYS A 310 0.27 7.61 40.62
N TRP A 311 1.56 7.88 40.75
CA TRP A 311 2.27 8.93 40.01
C TRP A 311 3.32 8.40 39.02
N LEU A 312 3.61 7.07 38.99
CA LEU A 312 4.65 6.50 38.15
C LEU A 312 4.12 5.30 37.34
N ARG A 313 4.21 5.41 36.02
CA ARG A 313 3.95 4.33 35.05
C ARG A 313 5.14 4.13 34.14
N TYR A 314 5.32 2.91 33.66
CA TYR A 314 6.29 2.61 32.61
C TYR A 314 5.78 1.48 31.74
N GLY A 315 6.34 1.38 30.56
CA GLY A 315 6.04 0.26 29.67
C GLY A 315 7.17 -0.01 28.71
N VAL A 316 7.17 -1.25 28.20
CA VAL A 316 8.14 -1.73 27.23
C VAL A 316 7.39 -2.42 26.10
N ARG A 317 7.82 -2.17 24.87
CA ARG A 317 7.32 -2.79 23.66
C ARG A 317 8.49 -3.34 22.87
N PHE A 318 8.33 -4.54 22.38
CA PHE A 318 9.37 -5.21 21.65
C PHE A 318 8.76 -6.07 20.54
N ASN A 319 9.29 -5.97 19.33
CA ASN A 319 8.87 -6.73 18.16
C ASN A 319 10.09 -7.20 17.39
N VAL A 320 10.17 -8.51 17.16
CA VAL A 320 11.19 -9.17 16.33
C VAL A 320 10.52 -9.79 15.13
N ILE A 321 11.09 -9.57 13.97
CA ILE A 321 10.57 -10.07 12.70
C ILE A 321 11.73 -10.67 11.93
N GLU A 322 11.58 -11.93 11.55
CA GLU A 322 12.46 -12.64 10.63
C GLU A 322 11.66 -13.00 9.38
N SER A 323 12.14 -12.64 8.21
CA SER A 323 11.47 -12.98 6.96
C SER A 323 12.45 -13.39 5.86
N LYS A 324 11.97 -14.30 5.02
CA LYS A 324 12.66 -14.72 3.79
C LYS A 324 11.69 -14.65 2.62
N LEU A 325 12.12 -13.96 1.59
CA LEU A 325 11.41 -13.84 0.32
C LEU A 325 12.24 -14.50 -0.77
N MET A 326 11.68 -15.50 -1.45
CA MET A 326 12.23 -16.02 -2.71
C MET A 326 11.58 -15.26 -3.86
N ASN A 327 12.39 -14.49 -4.57
CA ASN A 327 11.94 -13.65 -5.66
C ASN A 327 12.06 -14.37 -7.01
N ILE A 328 11.13 -14.06 -7.90
CA ILE A 328 11.28 -14.29 -9.34
C ILE A 328 11.94 -13.06 -9.99
N ASN A 329 12.34 -13.20 -11.25
CA ASN A 329 12.77 -12.05 -12.02
C ASN A 329 11.53 -11.24 -12.49
N GLU A 330 11.40 -9.99 -12.03
CA GLU A 330 10.33 -9.05 -12.38
C GLU A 330 10.84 -7.85 -13.22
N GLU A 331 12.03 -7.94 -13.80
CA GLU A 331 12.59 -6.85 -14.61
C GLU A 331 11.74 -6.65 -15.89
N ALA A 332 11.00 -5.54 -15.91
CA ALA A 332 10.06 -5.23 -16.97
C ALA A 332 10.73 -4.75 -18.26
N ASP A 333 11.81 -3.98 -18.13
CA ASP A 333 12.43 -3.31 -19.28
C ASP A 333 13.43 -4.17 -20.06
N SER A 334 13.95 -5.23 -19.45
CA SER A 334 14.95 -6.10 -20.09
C SER A 334 14.37 -7.15 -21.03
N GLY A 335 13.05 -7.39 -20.98
CA GLY A 335 12.42 -8.50 -21.73
C GLY A 335 12.71 -9.89 -21.14
N TYR A 336 13.30 -9.97 -19.96
CA TYR A 336 13.73 -11.21 -19.28
C TYR A 336 12.96 -11.54 -18.02
N GLY A 337 11.92 -10.78 -17.70
CA GLY A 337 11.04 -11.11 -16.59
C GLY A 337 10.31 -12.44 -16.80
N THR A 338 10.13 -13.20 -15.72
CA THR A 338 9.59 -14.57 -15.76
C THR A 338 8.25 -14.66 -16.51
N MET A 339 7.27 -13.82 -16.16
CA MET A 339 5.96 -13.84 -16.80
C MET A 339 6.00 -13.25 -18.21
N PHE A 340 6.78 -12.19 -18.43
CA PHE A 340 6.94 -11.63 -19.76
C PHE A 340 7.57 -12.64 -20.72
N SER A 341 8.61 -13.35 -20.29
CA SER A 341 9.22 -14.44 -21.06
C SER A 341 8.23 -15.56 -21.35
N ALA A 342 7.42 -15.97 -20.36
CA ALA A 342 6.41 -17.02 -20.54
C ALA A 342 5.33 -16.66 -21.56
N ILE A 343 4.81 -15.41 -21.56
CA ILE A 343 3.78 -15.00 -22.53
C ILE A 343 4.33 -14.67 -23.91
N SER A 344 5.61 -14.38 -24.02
CA SER A 344 6.23 -13.96 -25.26
C SER A 344 7.14 -15.02 -25.90
N SER A 345 7.39 -16.15 -25.26
CA SER A 345 8.13 -17.25 -25.86
C SER A 345 7.32 -17.94 -26.93
N GLN A 346 8.01 -18.41 -27.98
CA GLN A 346 7.41 -19.08 -29.13
C GLN A 346 6.78 -20.41 -28.71
N PRO A 347 5.51 -20.69 -29.05
CA PRO A 347 4.85 -21.95 -28.67
C PRO A 347 5.37 -23.15 -29.47
N THR A 348 6.15 -22.90 -30.53
CA THR A 348 6.88 -23.89 -31.31
C THR A 348 8.16 -24.35 -30.64
N ALA A 349 8.71 -23.60 -29.70
CA ALA A 349 9.94 -23.95 -28.99
C ALA A 349 9.65 -24.97 -27.87
N PRO A 350 10.41 -26.09 -27.79
CA PRO A 350 10.29 -27.05 -26.69
C PRO A 350 10.92 -26.48 -25.40
N ILE A 351 10.54 -27.05 -24.24
CA ILE A 351 11.15 -26.65 -22.94
C ILE A 351 12.60 -27.19 -22.90
N TYR A 352 12.80 -28.43 -23.32
CA TYR A 352 14.09 -29.11 -23.31
C TYR A 352 14.47 -29.59 -24.70
N THR A 353 15.76 -29.61 -24.99
CA THR A 353 16.33 -30.30 -26.15
C THR A 353 16.23 -31.82 -26.00
N GLU A 354 16.60 -32.60 -27.03
CA GLU A 354 16.63 -34.06 -26.94
C GLU A 354 17.62 -34.60 -25.92
N ASP A 355 18.71 -33.84 -25.70
CA ASP A 355 19.75 -34.19 -24.70
C ASP A 355 19.33 -33.81 -23.26
N GLY A 356 18.14 -33.25 -23.10
CA GLY A 356 17.61 -32.85 -21.78
C GLY A 356 18.08 -31.50 -21.25
N GLU A 357 18.81 -30.73 -22.06
CA GLU A 357 19.22 -29.37 -21.71
C GLU A 357 18.06 -28.38 -21.96
N TYR A 358 18.07 -27.20 -21.30
CA TYR A 358 17.09 -26.17 -21.58
C TYR A 358 17.25 -25.64 -23.00
N PHE A 359 16.14 -25.55 -23.73
CA PHE A 359 16.17 -24.99 -25.09
C PHE A 359 16.59 -23.51 -25.05
N ASP A 360 17.58 -23.11 -25.86
CA ASP A 360 18.16 -21.76 -25.95
C ASP A 360 18.09 -21.18 -27.39
N GLY A 361 17.34 -21.80 -28.27
CA GLY A 361 17.18 -21.39 -29.69
C GLY A 361 16.17 -20.24 -29.90
N PHE A 362 15.90 -19.38 -28.90
CA PHE A 362 14.97 -18.28 -29.06
C PHE A 362 15.54 -17.17 -29.94
N LEU A 363 14.70 -16.63 -30.83
CA LEU A 363 15.11 -15.64 -31.83
C LEU A 363 15.67 -14.33 -31.32
N ASN A 364 15.45 -13.99 -30.07
CA ASN A 364 15.71 -12.66 -29.50
C ASN A 364 16.58 -12.70 -28.24
N THR A 365 17.42 -13.70 -28.10
CA THR A 365 18.24 -13.91 -26.89
C THR A 365 17.43 -14.02 -25.59
N ARG A 366 16.13 -14.36 -25.68
CA ARG A 366 15.30 -14.55 -24.50
C ARG A 366 15.74 -15.77 -23.71
N ALA A 367 15.58 -15.67 -22.42
CA ALA A 367 15.79 -16.78 -21.54
C ALA A 367 14.63 -17.78 -21.62
N ASN A 368 14.94 -19.07 -21.46
CA ASN A 368 13.92 -20.11 -21.31
C ASN A 368 13.12 -19.86 -20.01
N PRO A 369 11.79 -19.65 -20.08
CA PRO A 369 10.99 -19.33 -18.89
C PRO A 369 11.08 -20.37 -17.78
N VAL A 370 11.20 -21.66 -18.14
CA VAL A 370 11.34 -22.76 -17.16
C VAL A 370 12.74 -22.74 -16.54
N ALA A 371 13.78 -22.50 -17.35
CA ALA A 371 15.12 -22.34 -16.82
C ALA A 371 15.23 -21.18 -15.82
N ILE A 372 14.52 -20.06 -16.08
CA ILE A 372 14.47 -18.93 -15.13
C ILE A 372 13.91 -19.37 -13.78
N VAL A 373 12.76 -20.05 -13.77
CA VAL A 373 12.13 -20.44 -12.48
C VAL A 373 12.87 -21.57 -11.77
N ASP A 374 13.60 -22.41 -12.48
CA ASP A 374 14.32 -23.53 -11.89
C ASP A 374 15.74 -23.14 -11.41
N LEU A 375 16.41 -22.22 -12.09
CA LEU A 375 17.83 -21.93 -11.90
C LEU A 375 18.11 -20.58 -11.23
N LEU A 376 17.19 -19.64 -11.26
CA LEU A 376 17.33 -18.36 -10.54
C LEU A 376 17.25 -18.60 -9.03
N ASP A 377 18.31 -18.20 -8.32
CA ASP A 377 18.34 -18.21 -6.84
C ASP A 377 18.44 -16.77 -6.34
N LYS A 378 17.29 -16.13 -6.07
CA LYS A 378 17.20 -14.74 -5.62
C LYS A 378 16.43 -14.67 -4.31
N ALA A 379 17.19 -14.65 -3.20
CA ALA A 379 16.66 -14.65 -1.85
C ALA A 379 16.87 -13.31 -1.16
N THR A 380 15.82 -12.75 -0.58
CA THR A 380 15.88 -11.60 0.31
C THR A 380 15.64 -12.05 1.74
N LEU A 381 16.61 -11.80 2.61
CA LEU A 381 16.55 -12.09 4.05
C LEU A 381 16.43 -10.76 4.80
N LYS A 382 15.49 -10.67 5.74
CA LYS A 382 15.28 -9.47 6.53
C LYS A 382 15.05 -9.81 8.00
N SER A 383 15.95 -9.31 8.85
CA SER A 383 15.81 -9.33 10.30
C SER A 383 15.51 -7.92 10.79
N ARG A 384 14.41 -7.74 11.52
CA ARG A 384 13.97 -6.44 11.99
C ARG A 384 13.63 -6.48 13.47
N PHE A 385 14.20 -5.55 14.22
CA PHE A 385 13.97 -5.35 15.64
C PHE A 385 13.38 -3.96 15.84
N VAL A 386 12.20 -3.87 16.43
CA VAL A 386 11.58 -2.60 16.80
C VAL A 386 11.32 -2.64 18.30
N GLY A 387 11.85 -1.66 19.03
CA GLY A 387 11.69 -1.60 20.47
C GLY A 387 11.46 -0.20 20.99
N SER A 388 10.65 -0.08 22.02
CA SER A 388 10.46 1.18 22.76
C SER A 388 10.23 0.94 24.24
N ALA A 389 10.62 1.92 25.04
CA ALA A 389 10.30 1.99 26.44
C ALA A 389 9.83 3.40 26.79
N TYR A 390 8.83 3.51 27.65
CA TYR A 390 8.38 4.79 28.15
C TYR A 390 8.35 4.84 29.68
N ILE A 391 8.56 6.04 30.21
CA ILE A 391 8.33 6.39 31.60
C ILE A 391 7.36 7.58 31.61
N GLU A 392 6.30 7.50 32.39
CA GLU A 392 5.32 8.55 32.62
C GLU A 392 5.24 8.86 34.12
N ILE A 393 5.44 10.13 34.47
CA ILE A 393 5.41 10.63 35.84
C ILE A 393 4.29 11.68 35.95
N GLU A 394 3.45 11.59 36.99
CA GLU A 394 2.42 12.55 37.31
C GLU A 394 2.78 13.19 38.66
N PRO A 395 3.73 14.18 38.66
CA PRO A 395 4.27 14.77 39.92
C PRO A 395 3.23 15.58 40.70
N ILE A 396 2.31 16.20 39.99
CA ILE A 396 1.12 16.86 40.52
C ILE A 396 -0.09 16.43 39.70
N LYS A 397 -1.27 16.47 40.28
CA LYS A 397 -2.51 16.07 39.63
C LYS A 397 -2.66 16.74 38.26
N ASN A 398 -2.93 15.93 37.22
CA ASN A 398 -3.15 16.35 35.84
C ASN A 398 -1.90 16.87 35.10
N LEU A 399 -0.72 16.92 35.69
CA LEU A 399 0.54 17.18 34.97
C LEU A 399 1.24 15.86 34.70
N LYS A 400 1.32 15.46 33.44
CA LYS A 400 2.00 14.26 33.01
C LYS A 400 3.29 14.63 32.29
N LEU A 401 4.40 14.11 32.79
CA LEU A 401 5.70 14.16 32.13
C LEU A 401 5.98 12.77 31.58
N ARG A 402 6.18 12.65 30.30
CA ARG A 402 6.38 11.37 29.63
C ARG A 402 7.61 11.42 28.73
N SER A 403 8.46 10.40 28.83
CA SER A 403 9.60 10.17 27.97
C SER A 403 9.43 8.82 27.29
N ASP A 404 9.33 8.82 25.97
CA ASP A 404 9.33 7.64 25.11
C ASP A 404 10.67 7.54 24.38
N ASN A 405 11.35 6.43 24.54
CA ASN A 405 12.64 6.16 23.90
C ASN A 405 12.55 4.86 23.13
N GLY A 406 13.01 4.85 21.90
CA GLY A 406 12.95 3.64 21.12
C GLY A 406 13.68 3.72 19.80
N GLY A 407 13.60 2.63 19.04
CA GLY A 407 14.26 2.57 17.74
C GLY A 407 13.97 1.32 16.97
N GLU A 408 14.62 1.26 15.83
CA GLU A 408 14.52 0.19 14.85
C GLU A 408 15.92 -0.20 14.39
N LEU A 409 16.19 -1.50 14.32
CA LEU A 409 17.38 -2.09 13.71
C LEU A 409 16.93 -3.05 12.62
N VAL A 410 17.35 -2.81 11.39
CA VAL A 410 17.07 -3.67 10.25
C VAL A 410 18.38 -4.17 9.65
N PHE A 411 18.47 -5.49 9.48
CA PHE A 411 19.46 -6.16 8.65
C PHE A 411 18.74 -6.69 7.42
N TYR A 412 19.22 -6.33 6.26
CA TYR A 412 18.64 -6.71 4.99
C TYR A 412 19.73 -7.28 4.10
N LYS A 413 19.53 -8.49 3.58
CA LYS A 413 20.48 -9.16 2.71
C LYS A 413 19.76 -9.68 1.47
N VAL A 414 20.25 -9.32 0.31
CA VAL A 414 19.83 -9.88 -0.97
C VAL A 414 20.97 -10.72 -1.51
N ASN A 415 20.69 -11.99 -1.72
CA ASN A 415 21.58 -12.93 -2.39
C ASN A 415 20.98 -13.23 -3.75
N THR A 416 21.74 -13.07 -4.83
CA THR A 416 21.33 -13.39 -6.19
C THR A 416 22.35 -14.30 -6.82
N TYR A 417 21.90 -15.38 -7.45
CA TYR A 417 22.68 -16.19 -8.37
C TYR A 417 21.89 -16.43 -9.63
N GLU A 418 22.48 -16.09 -10.76
CA GLU A 418 21.95 -16.25 -12.09
C GLU A 418 22.79 -17.30 -12.82
N ASP A 419 22.22 -18.44 -13.13
CA ASP A 419 22.91 -19.52 -13.83
C ASP A 419 22.95 -19.21 -15.34
N GLY A 420 24.12 -19.37 -15.96
CA GLY A 420 24.32 -19.10 -17.39
C GLY A 420 23.49 -19.98 -18.33
N ARG A 421 22.95 -21.11 -17.84
CA ARG A 421 22.03 -21.99 -18.61
C ARG A 421 20.62 -21.42 -18.76
N MET A 422 20.29 -20.29 -18.09
CA MET A 422 18.99 -19.65 -18.29
C MET A 422 18.81 -19.05 -19.68
N GLY A 423 19.89 -18.84 -20.45
CA GLY A 423 19.87 -18.37 -21.82
C GLY A 423 21.01 -17.38 -22.13
N GLN A 424 21.12 -17.01 -23.39
CA GLN A 424 22.26 -16.20 -23.94
C GLN A 424 22.39 -14.81 -23.28
N HIS A 425 21.35 -14.31 -22.68
CA HIS A 425 21.37 -13.03 -21.96
C HIS A 425 22.16 -13.11 -20.64
N TYR A 426 22.16 -14.28 -20.03
CA TYR A 426 22.84 -14.48 -18.75
C TYR A 426 24.32 -14.75 -18.92
N THR A 427 25.12 -14.34 -17.94
CA THR A 427 26.56 -14.51 -18.00
C THR A 427 26.94 -16.00 -18.05
N ALA A 428 27.62 -16.42 -19.10
CA ALA A 428 28.15 -17.76 -19.22
C ALA A 428 29.04 -18.10 -18.00
N GLY A 429 28.78 -19.26 -17.38
CA GLY A 429 29.45 -19.68 -16.16
C GLY A 429 28.84 -19.10 -14.87
N GLY A 430 27.76 -18.32 -14.98
CA GLY A 430 26.99 -17.81 -13.84
C GLY A 430 27.43 -16.44 -13.31
N HIS A 431 26.50 -15.76 -12.66
CA HIS A 431 26.69 -14.44 -12.03
C HIS A 431 26.11 -14.43 -10.62
N ALA A 432 26.88 -13.95 -9.65
CA ALA A 432 26.46 -13.84 -8.27
C ALA A 432 26.60 -12.41 -7.74
N ASN A 433 25.58 -11.93 -7.05
CA ASN A 433 25.55 -10.64 -6.37
C ASN A 433 25.08 -10.80 -4.93
N VAL A 434 25.77 -10.18 -4.00
CA VAL A 434 25.40 -10.13 -2.59
C VAL A 434 25.36 -8.68 -2.14
N MET A 435 24.18 -8.20 -1.80
CA MET A 435 23.97 -6.90 -1.16
C MET A 435 23.62 -7.13 0.31
N SER A 436 24.27 -6.41 1.20
CA SER A 436 23.96 -6.40 2.63
C SER A 436 23.86 -4.98 3.12
N ASN A 437 22.73 -4.63 3.74
CA ASN A 437 22.59 -3.33 4.38
C ASN A 437 22.16 -3.47 5.84
N LYS A 438 22.50 -2.44 6.60
CA LYS A 438 22.13 -2.26 7.99
C LYS A 438 21.57 -0.86 8.17
N LYS A 439 20.40 -0.78 8.75
CA LYS A 439 19.76 0.48 9.11
C LYS A 439 19.53 0.52 10.60
N ARG A 440 20.00 1.57 11.24
CA ARG A 440 19.77 1.84 12.65
C ARG A 440 19.04 3.18 12.79
N TYR A 441 17.86 3.16 13.40
CA TYR A 441 17.09 4.33 13.77
C TYR A 441 16.91 4.36 15.27
N TRP A 442 17.08 5.53 15.88
CA TRP A 442 16.70 5.77 17.26
C TRP A 442 15.98 7.12 17.40
N GLN A 443 15.11 7.21 18.40
CA GLN A 443 14.47 8.45 18.79
C GLN A 443 14.29 8.54 20.29
N THR A 444 14.24 9.80 20.78
CA THR A 444 13.72 10.18 22.09
C THR A 444 12.60 11.19 21.90
N GLU A 445 11.50 11.00 22.61
CA GLU A 445 10.32 11.82 22.56
C GLU A 445 9.92 12.20 23.98
N ASN A 446 9.93 13.48 24.32
CA ASN A 446 9.69 13.96 25.67
C ASN A 446 8.56 14.96 25.68
N THR A 447 7.50 14.70 26.46
CA THR A 447 6.30 15.53 26.51
C THR A 447 5.93 15.90 27.92
N ALA A 448 5.45 17.14 28.11
CA ALA A 448 4.81 17.62 29.31
C ALA A 448 3.38 18.02 28.93
N THR A 449 2.39 17.36 29.54
CA THR A 449 0.97 17.63 29.30
C THR A 449 0.29 18.04 30.59
N TYR A 450 -0.32 19.20 30.61
CA TYR A 450 -1.13 19.69 31.71
C TYR A 450 -2.59 19.85 31.28
N SER A 451 -3.49 19.14 31.96
CA SER A 451 -4.93 19.21 31.73
C SER A 451 -5.59 19.86 32.93
N PHE A 452 -6.38 20.90 32.69
CA PHE A 452 -7.04 21.64 33.74
C PHE A 452 -8.44 22.11 33.32
N ASP A 453 -9.37 22.02 34.25
CA ASP A 453 -10.72 22.48 34.05
C ASP A 453 -10.85 23.78 34.89
N ILE A 454 -11.17 24.90 34.23
CA ILE A 454 -11.45 26.16 34.95
C ILE A 454 -12.78 25.97 35.71
N ASN A 455 -13.74 25.32 35.09
CA ASN A 455 -15.00 24.86 35.66
C ASN A 455 -15.53 23.66 34.84
N LYS A 456 -16.76 23.20 35.08
CA LYS A 456 -17.35 22.07 34.33
C LYS A 456 -17.54 22.33 32.83
N GLU A 457 -17.55 23.59 32.42
CA GLU A 457 -17.80 24.01 31.05
C GLU A 457 -16.51 24.22 30.24
N HIS A 458 -15.43 24.68 30.91
CA HIS A 458 -14.16 25.03 30.28
C HIS A 458 -13.08 24.00 30.60
N GLN A 459 -12.81 23.11 29.66
CA GLN A 459 -11.78 22.09 29.76
C GLN A 459 -10.62 22.44 28.83
N LEU A 460 -9.41 22.46 29.36
CA LEU A 460 -8.20 22.84 28.64
C LEU A 460 -7.12 21.78 28.80
N SER A 461 -6.33 21.60 27.75
CA SER A 461 -5.14 20.77 27.81
C SER A 461 -4.03 21.45 27.01
N ALA A 462 -2.88 21.66 27.64
CA ALA A 462 -1.68 22.18 26.99
C ALA A 462 -0.58 21.14 27.04
N MET A 463 0.09 20.93 25.92
CA MET A 463 1.22 20.02 25.77
C MET A 463 2.39 20.76 25.15
N ALA A 464 3.59 20.55 25.69
CA ALA A 464 4.87 20.93 25.11
C ALA A 464 5.72 19.68 24.92
N GLY A 465 6.48 19.61 23.83
CA GLY A 465 7.30 18.44 23.52
C GLY A 465 8.62 18.78 22.84
N PHE A 466 9.56 17.87 23.03
CA PHE A 466 10.88 17.85 22.42
C PHE A 466 11.14 16.46 21.85
N SER A 467 11.66 16.39 20.62
CA SER A 467 12.02 15.14 19.95
C SER A 467 13.39 15.25 19.29
N ALA A 468 14.15 14.19 19.39
CA ALA A 468 15.39 14.02 18.62
C ALA A 468 15.45 12.60 18.04
N SER A 469 15.90 12.48 16.81
CA SER A 469 16.06 11.19 16.13
C SER A 469 17.22 11.18 15.18
N ARG A 470 17.79 9.98 14.93
CA ARG A 470 18.86 9.77 13.98
C ARG A 470 18.67 8.44 13.27
N THR A 471 18.97 8.43 11.97
CA THR A 471 19.08 7.24 11.13
C THR A 471 20.53 7.11 10.68
N ASP A 472 21.13 5.94 10.85
CA ASP A 472 22.39 5.57 10.24
C ASP A 472 22.11 4.42 9.25
N TYR A 473 22.55 4.55 8.02
CA TYR A 473 22.41 3.54 6.95
C TYR A 473 23.79 3.18 6.43
N GLU A 474 24.05 1.88 6.30
CA GLU A 474 25.28 1.31 5.76
C GLU A 474 24.90 0.22 4.76
N GLU A 475 25.59 0.18 3.62
CA GLU A 475 25.39 -0.84 2.59
C GLU A 475 26.71 -1.29 1.99
N VAL A 476 26.81 -2.59 1.70
CA VAL A 476 27.92 -3.21 0.97
C VAL A 476 27.33 -4.11 -0.11
N THR A 477 27.83 -3.99 -1.33
CA THR A 477 27.51 -4.86 -2.46
C THR A 477 28.78 -5.49 -3.00
N ALA A 478 28.74 -6.80 -3.19
CA ALA A 478 29.80 -7.58 -3.83
C ALA A 478 29.24 -8.31 -5.05
N ASP A 479 29.95 -8.25 -6.17
CA ASP A 479 29.57 -8.78 -7.46
C ASP A 479 30.66 -9.68 -8.03
N SER A 480 30.26 -10.80 -8.66
CA SER A 480 31.24 -11.77 -9.24
C SER A 480 30.60 -12.55 -10.39
N LYS A 481 31.38 -12.82 -11.41
CA LYS A 481 30.96 -13.50 -12.64
C LYS A 481 31.78 -14.75 -12.90
N LYS A 482 31.25 -15.63 -13.76
CA LYS A 482 31.88 -16.92 -14.10
C LYS A 482 32.10 -17.77 -12.85
N LEU A 483 31.01 -17.97 -12.10
CA LEU A 483 31.02 -18.68 -10.84
C LEU A 483 30.21 -19.96 -10.98
N SER A 484 30.78 -21.07 -10.57
CA SER A 484 30.14 -22.39 -10.59
C SER A 484 28.79 -22.37 -9.84
N SER A 485 27.78 -23.05 -10.42
CA SER A 485 26.45 -23.25 -9.80
C SER A 485 26.50 -23.96 -8.45
N ILE A 486 27.59 -24.65 -8.11
CA ILE A 486 27.81 -25.28 -6.81
C ILE A 486 28.15 -24.22 -5.75
N LEU A 487 28.96 -23.22 -6.11
CA LEU A 487 29.40 -22.17 -5.19
C LEU A 487 28.33 -21.08 -4.99
N LYS A 488 27.62 -20.74 -6.05
CA LYS A 488 26.64 -19.65 -6.07
C LYS A 488 27.16 -18.40 -5.32
N TYR A 489 26.34 -17.72 -4.56
CA TYR A 489 26.69 -16.56 -3.73
C TYR A 489 27.36 -16.93 -2.39
N TYR A 490 27.60 -18.23 -2.11
CA TYR A 490 28.21 -18.64 -0.85
C TYR A 490 29.71 -18.43 -0.81
N ASN A 491 30.37 -18.43 -1.98
CA ASN A 491 31.82 -18.18 -2.07
C ASN A 491 32.18 -17.39 -3.33
N LEU A 492 32.06 -16.06 -3.26
CA LEU A 492 32.33 -15.15 -4.37
C LEU A 492 33.84 -15.15 -4.76
N GLN A 493 34.75 -15.52 -3.84
CA GLN A 493 36.19 -15.59 -4.12
C GLN A 493 36.52 -16.67 -5.16
N GLY A 494 35.69 -17.70 -5.30
CA GLY A 494 35.88 -18.77 -6.28
C GLY A 494 35.50 -18.40 -7.72
N ALA A 495 35.10 -17.15 -7.98
CA ALA A 495 34.80 -16.67 -9.32
C ALA A 495 36.03 -16.38 -10.15
N GLU A 496 35.94 -16.54 -11.47
CA GLU A 496 37.03 -16.15 -12.39
C GLU A 496 37.12 -14.63 -12.57
N GLU A 497 35.97 -13.94 -12.48
CA GLU A 497 35.87 -12.49 -12.65
C GLU A 497 35.20 -11.84 -11.43
N HIS A 498 35.83 -10.84 -10.83
CA HIS A 498 35.31 -10.03 -9.75
C HIS A 498 34.76 -8.73 -10.32
N GLY A 499 33.45 -8.46 -10.07
CA GLY A 499 32.79 -7.25 -10.51
C GLY A 499 33.09 -6.04 -9.61
N PRO A 500 32.46 -4.90 -9.91
CA PRO A 500 32.59 -3.70 -9.09
C PRO A 500 31.94 -3.91 -7.73
N ASN A 501 32.75 -3.88 -6.67
CA ASN A 501 32.27 -3.85 -5.31
C ASN A 501 31.94 -2.40 -4.91
N SER A 502 30.92 -2.20 -4.11
CA SER A 502 30.56 -0.88 -3.60
C SER A 502 30.21 -0.90 -2.12
N SER A 503 30.45 0.20 -1.45
CA SER A 503 29.98 0.43 -0.09
C SER A 503 29.74 1.91 0.14
N TYR A 504 28.73 2.21 0.95
CA TYR A 504 28.48 3.58 1.40
C TYR A 504 27.79 3.60 2.75
N ALA A 505 27.94 4.74 3.46
CA ALA A 505 27.27 4.98 4.72
C ALA A 505 26.79 6.42 4.77
N VAL A 506 25.57 6.62 5.26
CA VAL A 506 24.96 7.93 5.33
C VAL A 506 24.11 8.10 6.61
N PRO A 507 24.37 9.17 7.40
CA PRO A 507 23.55 9.51 8.55
C PRO A 507 22.54 10.61 8.21
N SER A 508 21.39 10.60 8.87
CA SER A 508 20.46 11.73 8.90
C SER A 508 19.88 11.94 10.31
N SER A 509 19.60 13.19 10.65
CA SER A 509 19.10 13.56 11.98
C SER A 509 17.97 14.58 11.88
N LEU A 510 17.04 14.51 12.85
CA LEU A 510 15.94 15.44 12.98
C LEU A 510 15.77 15.82 14.46
N VAL A 511 15.66 17.12 14.74
CA VAL A 511 15.35 17.67 16.06
C VAL A 511 14.10 18.52 15.96
N SER A 512 13.21 18.42 16.95
CA SER A 512 11.91 19.08 16.89
C SER A 512 11.47 19.62 18.25
N PHE A 513 10.80 20.78 18.19
CA PHE A 513 10.06 21.37 19.30
C PHE A 513 8.62 21.58 18.89
N TYR A 514 7.68 21.23 19.76
CA TYR A 514 6.26 21.34 19.42
C TYR A 514 5.39 21.62 20.63
N GLY A 515 4.23 22.19 20.37
CA GLY A 515 3.20 22.42 21.36
C GLY A 515 1.81 22.21 20.78
N ARG A 516 0.89 21.75 21.61
CA ARG A 516 -0.53 21.60 21.29
C ARG A 516 -1.37 22.16 22.42
N PHE A 517 -2.37 22.93 22.06
CA PHE A 517 -3.37 23.45 22.96
C PHE A 517 -4.76 23.01 22.51
N ASN A 518 -5.50 22.34 23.40
CA ASN A 518 -6.88 21.92 23.17
C ASN A 518 -7.80 22.66 24.13
N TYR A 519 -8.92 23.12 23.61
CA TYR A 519 -9.98 23.78 24.35
C TYR A 519 -11.33 23.16 24.03
N ASN A 520 -12.09 22.82 25.05
CA ASN A 520 -13.45 22.30 24.95
C ASN A 520 -14.37 23.15 25.84
N PHE A 521 -15.33 23.83 25.23
CA PHE A 521 -16.37 24.60 25.92
C PHE A 521 -17.70 23.86 25.90
N SER A 522 -18.16 23.49 27.10
CA SER A 522 -19.45 22.82 27.33
C SER A 522 -19.68 21.56 26.48
N ASN A 523 -18.65 20.87 26.03
CA ASN A 523 -18.72 19.78 25.06
C ASN A 523 -19.38 20.15 23.73
N ARG A 524 -19.49 21.44 23.39
CA ARG A 524 -20.12 21.96 22.18
C ARG A 524 -19.14 22.57 21.22
N TYR A 525 -18.22 23.40 21.70
CA TYR A 525 -17.24 24.11 20.88
C TYR A 525 -15.84 23.61 21.23
N LEU A 526 -15.16 23.13 20.22
CA LEU A 526 -13.83 22.53 20.36
C LEU A 526 -12.83 23.33 19.51
N ALA A 527 -11.65 23.58 20.07
CA ALA A 527 -10.55 24.19 19.33
C ALA A 527 -9.23 23.46 19.63
N THR A 528 -8.42 23.26 18.59
CA THR A 528 -7.08 22.69 18.69
C THR A 528 -6.10 23.60 17.93
N LEU A 529 -5.05 24.05 18.62
CA LEU A 529 -3.92 24.78 18.05
C LEU A 529 -2.68 23.91 18.20
N THR A 530 -1.95 23.68 17.11
CA THR A 530 -0.67 22.97 17.15
C THR A 530 0.40 23.80 16.45
N MET A 531 1.58 23.87 17.03
CA MET A 531 2.77 24.55 16.52
C MET A 531 3.94 23.58 16.61
N ARG A 532 4.72 23.46 15.52
CA ARG A 532 5.92 22.62 15.49
C ARG A 532 7.02 23.28 14.69
N GLY A 533 8.24 23.21 15.20
CA GLY A 533 9.48 23.57 14.53
C GLY A 533 10.37 22.34 14.39
N ASP A 534 10.79 22.03 13.17
CA ASP A 534 11.67 20.89 12.84
C ASP A 534 12.97 21.37 12.22
N GLY A 535 14.11 20.84 12.71
CA GLY A 535 15.44 21.08 12.18
C GLY A 535 16.04 19.78 11.61
N SER A 536 16.27 19.71 10.27
CA SER A 536 16.74 18.52 9.56
C SER A 536 18.17 18.69 9.05
N SER A 537 19.00 17.65 9.21
CA SER A 537 20.35 17.59 8.65
C SER A 537 20.38 17.44 7.11
N ARG A 538 19.23 17.16 6.49
CA ARG A 538 19.12 17.01 5.02
C ARG A 538 19.24 18.31 4.26
N PHE A 539 19.13 19.45 4.96
CA PHE A 539 19.23 20.80 4.40
C PHE A 539 20.53 21.50 4.85
N ALA A 540 20.98 22.42 4.03
CA ALA A 540 22.17 23.23 4.31
C ALA A 540 22.01 24.07 5.58
N PRO A 541 23.12 24.45 6.25
CA PRO A 541 23.10 25.47 7.30
C PRO A 541 22.36 26.74 6.84
N GLY A 542 21.43 27.26 7.65
CA GLY A 542 20.56 28.37 7.29
C GLY A 542 19.17 27.95 6.80
N HIS A 543 19.02 26.76 6.21
CA HIS A 543 17.73 26.25 5.66
C HIS A 543 17.18 25.04 6.40
N ARG A 544 17.82 24.61 7.50
CA ARG A 544 17.48 23.41 8.28
C ARG A 544 16.12 23.46 8.98
N TRP A 545 15.65 24.67 9.36
CA TRP A 545 14.48 24.82 10.21
C TRP A 545 13.23 25.12 9.38
N GLY A 546 12.17 24.33 9.63
CA GLY A 546 10.81 24.52 9.15
C GLY A 546 9.83 24.78 10.28
N PHE A 547 8.82 25.65 10.06
CA PHE A 547 7.76 25.93 11.03
C PHE A 547 6.39 25.54 10.48
N PHE A 548 5.61 24.78 11.26
CA PHE A 548 4.39 24.09 10.84
C PHE A 548 3.23 24.34 11.82
N PRO A 549 2.51 25.47 11.70
CA PRO A 549 1.33 25.78 12.51
C PRO A 549 0.07 25.14 11.95
N SER A 550 -0.90 24.81 12.81
CA SER A 550 -2.24 24.42 12.42
C SER A 550 -3.29 24.81 13.46
N LEU A 551 -4.51 25.08 12.98
CA LEU A 551 -5.69 25.40 13.78
C LEU A 551 -6.87 24.54 13.30
N ALA A 552 -7.63 23.99 14.25
CA ALA A 552 -8.90 23.34 13.96
C ALA A 552 -9.97 23.77 14.95
N LEU A 553 -11.18 23.93 14.43
CA LEU A 553 -12.39 24.27 15.20
C LEU A 553 -13.46 23.21 14.90
N ALA A 554 -14.24 22.85 15.90
CA ALA A 554 -15.40 22.00 15.71
C ALA A 554 -16.57 22.48 16.58
N TRP A 555 -17.78 22.35 15.99
CA TRP A 555 -19.03 22.64 16.66
C TRP A 555 -19.89 21.37 16.69
N ARG A 556 -20.19 20.89 17.88
CA ARG A 556 -21.10 19.76 18.11
C ARG A 556 -22.52 20.30 18.17
N ALA A 557 -23.10 20.59 17.01
CA ALA A 557 -24.42 21.19 16.88
C ALA A 557 -25.53 20.34 17.53
N SER A 558 -25.37 18.99 17.53
CA SER A 558 -26.29 18.07 18.20
C SER A 558 -26.37 18.28 19.73
N GLU A 559 -25.40 18.96 20.35
CA GLU A 559 -25.40 19.25 21.77
C GLU A 559 -26.16 20.54 22.12
N GLU A 560 -26.57 21.33 21.14
CA GLU A 560 -27.39 22.51 21.34
C GLU A 560 -28.84 22.14 21.68
N SER A 561 -29.44 22.89 22.61
CA SER A 561 -30.81 22.64 23.08
C SER A 561 -31.85 22.68 21.96
N PHE A 562 -31.69 23.62 21.02
CA PHE A 562 -32.62 23.76 19.90
C PHE A 562 -32.61 22.57 18.93
N ILE A 563 -31.46 21.83 18.80
CA ILE A 563 -31.42 20.59 18.00
C ILE A 563 -31.97 19.41 18.81
N LYS A 564 -31.57 19.28 20.08
CA LYS A 564 -32.01 18.20 20.95
C LYS A 564 -33.55 18.18 21.12
N GLU A 565 -34.13 19.35 21.22
CA GLU A 565 -35.58 19.50 21.46
C GLU A 565 -36.41 19.39 20.18
N ASN A 566 -35.94 20.00 19.07
CA ASN A 566 -36.73 20.09 17.83
C ASN A 566 -36.40 19.03 16.80
N ALA A 567 -35.26 18.36 16.92
CA ALA A 567 -34.83 17.36 15.93
C ALA A 567 -34.21 16.08 16.60
N PRO A 568 -35.01 15.33 17.39
CA PRO A 568 -34.51 14.16 18.14
C PRO A 568 -34.05 13.01 17.26
N VAL A 569 -34.34 13.04 15.95
CA VAL A 569 -33.81 12.11 14.95
C VAL A 569 -32.31 12.27 14.77
N ILE A 570 -31.77 13.47 15.02
CA ILE A 570 -30.35 13.78 14.91
C ILE A 570 -29.65 13.34 16.19
N SER A 571 -28.93 12.23 16.13
CA SER A 571 -28.20 11.68 17.27
C SER A 571 -26.81 12.27 17.40
N ASN A 572 -26.21 12.69 16.29
CA ASN A 572 -24.93 13.37 16.22
C ASN A 572 -24.93 14.32 15.02
N LEU A 573 -24.47 15.54 15.25
CA LEU A 573 -24.16 16.50 14.19
C LEU A 573 -22.97 17.34 14.65
N LYS A 574 -21.83 17.17 13.98
CA LYS A 574 -20.62 17.94 14.27
C LYS A 574 -20.06 18.55 12.98
N LEU A 575 -19.84 19.84 12.99
CA LEU A 575 -19.21 20.59 11.91
C LEU A 575 -17.75 20.84 12.30
N ARG A 576 -16.84 20.65 11.35
CA ARG A 576 -15.39 20.81 11.55
C ARG A 576 -14.79 21.67 10.44
N ILE A 577 -13.82 22.50 10.82
CA ILE A 577 -12.96 23.23 9.91
C ILE A 577 -11.53 23.16 10.43
N SER A 578 -10.58 22.84 9.59
CA SER A 578 -9.16 22.89 9.93
C SER A 578 -8.33 23.51 8.83
N ALA A 579 -7.27 24.22 9.23
CA ALA A 579 -6.28 24.78 8.33
C ALA A 579 -4.88 24.64 8.94
N GLY A 580 -3.88 24.37 8.09
CA GLY A 580 -2.51 24.26 8.58
C GLY A 580 -1.49 24.07 7.48
N LYS A 581 -0.24 24.11 7.91
CA LYS A 581 0.94 23.93 7.07
C LYS A 581 1.74 22.72 7.56
N LEU A 582 2.16 21.87 6.63
CA LEU A 582 2.99 20.69 6.87
C LEU A 582 4.23 20.77 5.98
N GLY A 583 5.30 20.08 6.37
CA GLY A 583 6.53 20.00 5.60
C GLY A 583 6.76 18.61 5.02
N ASN A 584 7.65 18.53 4.01
CA ASN A 584 8.21 17.29 3.52
C ASN A 584 9.73 17.45 3.44
N GLN A 585 10.47 16.57 4.12
CA GLN A 585 11.94 16.51 4.11
C GLN A 585 12.48 15.34 3.29
N ASN A 586 11.64 14.62 2.57
CA ASN A 586 12.04 13.39 1.91
C ASN A 586 12.84 13.66 0.63
N ILE A 587 13.99 14.30 0.81
CA ILE A 587 15.04 14.48 -0.19
C ILE A 587 16.22 13.54 0.14
N GLY A 588 17.10 13.32 -0.79
CA GLY A 588 18.35 12.59 -0.53
C GLY A 588 19.15 13.25 0.60
N ASP A 589 19.81 12.42 1.42
CA ASP A 589 20.72 12.92 2.43
C ASP A 589 21.88 13.66 1.75
N PHE A 590 22.22 14.86 2.27
CA PHE A 590 23.21 15.76 1.66
C PHE A 590 22.91 16.24 0.23
N ALA A 591 21.66 16.20 -0.23
CA ALA A 591 21.29 16.61 -1.58
C ALA A 591 21.66 18.08 -1.94
N TYR A 592 21.92 18.90 -0.94
CA TYR A 592 22.41 20.28 -1.10
C TYR A 592 23.91 20.38 -1.42
N ALA A 593 24.69 19.32 -1.14
CA ALA A 593 26.14 19.31 -1.35
C ALA A 593 26.50 18.74 -2.74
N PRO A 594 27.63 19.12 -3.32
CA PRO A 594 28.09 18.49 -4.55
C PRO A 594 28.52 17.07 -4.28
N THR A 595 28.29 16.17 -5.21
CA THR A 595 28.78 14.79 -5.17
C THR A 595 29.98 14.62 -6.07
N ILE A 596 30.94 13.78 -5.66
CA ILE A 596 32.17 13.49 -6.40
C ILE A 596 32.20 11.98 -6.63
N ALA A 597 32.29 11.58 -7.90
CA ALA A 597 32.63 10.21 -8.27
C ALA A 597 34.16 10.00 -8.24
N LEU A 598 34.55 8.86 -7.67
CA LEU A 598 35.95 8.42 -7.65
C LEU A 598 36.05 7.16 -8.50
N GLY A 599 36.88 7.18 -9.54
CA GLY A 599 37.06 6.04 -10.43
C GLY A 599 35.84 5.72 -11.30
N GLY A 600 35.82 4.55 -11.92
CA GLY A 600 34.75 4.13 -12.83
C GLY A 600 34.77 4.84 -14.19
N ALA A 601 33.80 4.52 -15.06
CA ALA A 601 33.81 4.99 -16.45
C ALA A 601 33.72 6.53 -16.59
N SER A 602 33.12 7.22 -15.60
CA SER A 602 32.95 8.68 -15.63
C SER A 602 34.10 9.47 -15.05
N ALA A 603 34.99 8.85 -14.24
CA ALA A 603 36.06 9.54 -13.52
C ALA A 603 37.48 9.05 -13.89
N ASN A 604 37.57 7.86 -14.51
CA ASN A 604 38.86 7.36 -14.99
C ASN A 604 39.34 8.12 -16.22
N TYR A 605 40.65 8.29 -16.35
CA TYR A 605 41.28 8.89 -17.54
C TYR A 605 42.52 8.09 -17.96
N ILE A 606 42.93 8.25 -19.19
CA ILE A 606 44.10 7.57 -19.75
C ILE A 606 45.30 8.51 -19.65
N LEU A 607 46.34 8.07 -18.95
CA LEU A 607 47.63 8.77 -18.90
C LEU A 607 48.69 7.90 -19.56
N GLY A 608 49.11 8.27 -20.76
CA GLY A 608 49.88 7.37 -21.61
C GLY A 608 49.06 6.15 -22.00
N ASN A 609 49.54 4.93 -21.73
CA ASN A 609 48.82 3.67 -21.96
C ASN A 609 48.18 3.09 -20.70
N ASN A 610 48.15 3.85 -19.60
CA ASN A 610 47.60 3.38 -18.33
C ASN A 610 46.25 4.03 -18.04
N LEU A 611 45.30 3.21 -17.61
CA LEU A 611 44.02 3.69 -17.04
C LEU A 611 44.29 4.17 -15.61
N VAL A 612 44.04 5.46 -15.34
CA VAL A 612 44.30 6.08 -14.03
C VAL A 612 43.00 6.45 -13.37
N THR A 613 42.83 6.11 -12.10
CA THR A 613 41.69 6.49 -11.29
C THR A 613 41.71 8.00 -11.04
N GLY A 614 40.70 8.68 -11.48
CA GLY A 614 40.51 10.11 -11.25
C GLY A 614 39.28 10.39 -10.37
N SER A 615 38.95 11.67 -10.25
CA SER A 615 37.74 12.15 -9.58
C SER A 615 37.04 13.20 -10.43
N VAL A 616 35.68 13.15 -10.44
CA VAL A 616 34.89 14.13 -11.17
C VAL A 616 33.67 14.53 -10.31
N GLN A 617 33.36 15.81 -10.30
CA GLN A 617 32.12 16.28 -9.69
C GLN A 617 30.93 15.85 -10.54
N THR A 618 29.94 15.17 -9.95
CA THR A 618 28.79 14.59 -10.64
C THR A 618 27.50 15.35 -10.42
N SER A 619 27.46 16.24 -9.42
CA SER A 619 26.30 17.12 -9.18
C SER A 619 26.73 18.50 -8.75
N ILE A 620 25.91 19.50 -9.09
CA ILE A 620 26.09 20.88 -8.63
C ILE A 620 25.51 21.06 -7.22
N SER A 621 26.19 21.88 -6.40
CA SER A 621 25.69 22.26 -5.08
C SER A 621 24.49 23.20 -5.18
N ASN A 622 23.48 23.00 -4.34
CA ASN A 622 22.41 23.96 -4.12
C ASN A 622 22.14 24.15 -2.63
N PRO A 623 22.81 25.09 -1.96
CA PRO A 623 22.62 25.34 -0.53
C PRO A 623 21.27 25.98 -0.18
N GLU A 624 20.52 26.51 -1.16
CA GLU A 624 19.20 27.11 -0.98
C GLU A 624 18.06 26.06 -0.89
N LEU A 625 18.38 24.76 -1.01
CA LEU A 625 17.40 23.70 -0.89
C LEU A 625 16.68 23.76 0.46
N THR A 626 15.36 23.76 0.41
CA THR A 626 14.48 23.86 1.57
C THR A 626 13.31 22.87 1.50
N TRP A 627 12.46 22.92 2.49
CA TRP A 627 11.29 22.06 2.68
C TRP A 627 10.26 22.23 1.56
N GLU A 628 9.69 21.14 1.04
CA GLU A 628 8.38 21.24 0.38
C GLU A 628 7.32 21.59 1.43
N LYS A 629 6.35 22.45 1.08
CA LYS A 629 5.34 22.97 2.00
C LYS A 629 3.95 22.62 1.51
N ALA A 630 3.19 21.86 2.28
CA ALA A 630 1.79 21.53 2.00
C ALA A 630 0.87 22.40 2.88
N ASN A 631 0.13 23.31 2.28
CA ASN A 631 -0.91 24.10 2.91
C ASN A 631 -2.26 23.41 2.67
N GLN A 632 -3.02 23.16 3.71
CA GLN A 632 -4.26 22.41 3.64
C GLN A 632 -5.40 23.13 4.36
N LEU A 633 -6.58 23.12 3.74
CA LEU A 633 -7.87 23.48 4.31
C LEU A 633 -8.81 22.29 4.23
N ASP A 634 -9.51 21.99 5.30
CA ASP A 634 -10.45 20.87 5.41
C ASP A 634 -11.76 21.33 6.05
N LEU A 635 -12.87 20.85 5.49
CA LEU A 635 -14.23 21.05 5.99
C LEU A 635 -14.86 19.67 6.18
N GLY A 636 -15.45 19.41 7.34
CA GLY A 636 -16.04 18.12 7.68
C GLY A 636 -17.40 18.25 8.33
N ILE A 637 -18.27 17.29 8.03
CA ILE A 637 -19.57 17.10 8.68
C ILE A 637 -19.63 15.65 9.16
N ASP A 638 -19.73 15.44 10.48
CA ASP A 638 -20.02 14.14 11.06
C ASP A 638 -21.48 14.10 11.43
N PHE A 639 -22.22 13.10 10.96
CA PHE A 639 -23.65 12.98 11.23
C PHE A 639 -24.04 11.60 11.75
N GLY A 640 -25.07 11.56 12.55
CA GLY A 640 -25.71 10.35 13.05
C GLY A 640 -27.21 10.56 13.21
N LEU A 641 -28.01 9.65 12.69
CA LEU A 641 -29.46 9.71 12.69
C LEU A 641 -30.06 8.43 13.30
N PHE A 642 -31.26 8.54 13.90
CA PHE A 642 -31.98 7.42 14.47
C PHE A 642 -31.18 6.61 15.50
N ASN A 643 -30.59 7.29 16.49
CA ASN A 643 -29.67 6.70 17.47
C ASN A 643 -28.45 6.04 16.79
N ASN A 644 -27.83 6.75 15.83
CA ASN A 644 -26.68 6.32 15.03
C ASN A 644 -26.93 5.06 14.17
N ARG A 645 -28.20 4.69 13.88
CA ARG A 645 -28.46 3.62 12.91
C ARG A 645 -28.00 3.97 11.51
N ILE A 646 -27.99 5.25 11.19
CA ILE A 646 -27.41 5.82 9.97
C ILE A 646 -26.39 6.84 10.44
N ALA A 647 -25.12 6.62 10.13
CA ALA A 647 -24.06 7.51 10.57
C ALA A 647 -22.95 7.59 9.52
N GLY A 648 -22.30 8.74 9.42
CA GLY A 648 -21.28 8.92 8.41
C GLY A 648 -20.53 10.24 8.54
N THR A 649 -19.65 10.46 7.56
CA THR A 649 -18.88 11.69 7.42
C THR A 649 -18.91 12.18 5.99
N ILE A 650 -18.91 13.49 5.80
CA ILE A 650 -18.69 14.18 4.53
C ILE A 650 -17.51 15.10 4.76
N GLU A 651 -16.47 14.97 3.96
CA GLU A 651 -15.27 15.82 4.04
C GLU A 651 -14.99 16.44 2.67
N ALA A 652 -14.61 17.72 2.67
CA ALA A 652 -14.13 18.43 1.49
C ALA A 652 -12.78 19.06 1.83
N TYR A 653 -11.78 18.86 0.98
CA TYR A 653 -10.43 19.34 1.23
C TYR A 653 -9.82 20.06 0.05
N TYR A 654 -8.90 20.96 0.37
CA TYR A 654 -7.99 21.61 -0.55
C TYR A 654 -6.57 21.56 0.00
N LYS A 655 -5.66 20.92 -0.73
CA LYS A 655 -4.24 20.82 -0.41
C LYS A 655 -3.42 21.43 -1.54
N ARG A 656 -2.59 22.43 -1.21
CA ARG A 656 -1.61 23.03 -2.13
C ARG A 656 -0.20 22.73 -1.63
N THR A 657 0.59 22.01 -2.43
CA THR A 657 2.01 21.83 -2.20
C THR A 657 2.79 22.84 -3.02
N THR A 658 3.68 23.58 -2.36
CA THR A 658 4.58 24.59 -2.95
C THR A 658 6.02 24.21 -2.68
N ASP A 659 6.93 24.89 -3.38
CA ASP A 659 8.37 24.67 -3.24
C ASP A 659 8.74 23.20 -3.52
N LEU A 660 8.11 22.60 -4.56
CA LEU A 660 8.34 21.22 -4.95
C LEU A 660 9.80 21.02 -5.34
N LEU A 661 10.36 19.91 -4.93
CA LEU A 661 11.70 19.49 -5.34
C LEU A 661 11.67 19.00 -6.78
N TRP A 662 12.46 19.65 -7.62
CA TRP A 662 12.52 19.37 -9.05
C TRP A 662 13.95 19.45 -9.60
N GLU A 663 14.27 18.58 -10.56
CA GLU A 663 15.52 18.66 -11.33
C GLU A 663 15.31 19.56 -12.53
N VAL A 664 15.90 20.73 -12.46
CA VAL A 664 15.89 21.72 -13.55
C VAL A 664 17.02 21.38 -14.53
N PRO A 665 16.73 21.26 -15.83
CA PRO A 665 17.77 21.09 -16.84
C PRO A 665 18.73 22.29 -16.85
N LEU A 666 20.01 22.02 -16.94
CA LEU A 666 21.06 23.03 -17.07
C LEU A 666 21.60 23.05 -18.50
N PRO A 667 22.12 24.21 -18.97
CA PRO A 667 22.91 24.23 -20.21
C PRO A 667 24.07 23.24 -20.13
N LEU A 668 24.33 22.50 -21.22
CA LEU A 668 25.38 21.47 -21.26
C LEU A 668 26.77 22.05 -21.02
N GLU A 669 26.99 23.32 -21.32
CA GLU A 669 28.22 24.06 -21.07
C GLU A 669 28.57 24.18 -19.58
N SER A 670 27.58 24.00 -18.70
CA SER A 670 27.83 23.93 -17.24
C SER A 670 28.58 22.67 -16.81
N GLY A 671 28.66 21.64 -17.66
CA GLY A 671 29.19 20.31 -17.35
C GLY A 671 28.22 19.43 -16.56
N PHE A 672 26.98 19.89 -16.29
CA PHE A 672 25.97 19.15 -15.53
C PHE A 672 24.66 19.09 -16.32
N GLY A 673 23.96 17.96 -16.24
CA GLY A 673 22.66 17.79 -16.91
C GLY A 673 21.51 18.50 -16.18
N THR A 674 21.51 18.46 -14.86
CA THR A 674 20.42 18.98 -14.03
C THR A 674 20.91 19.58 -12.71
N SER A 675 20.10 20.45 -12.10
CA SER A 675 20.24 20.94 -10.72
C SER A 675 18.94 20.72 -9.94
N LEU A 676 19.05 20.15 -8.73
CA LEU A 676 17.90 20.02 -7.83
C LEU A 676 17.55 21.37 -7.20
N THR A 677 16.30 21.79 -7.28
CA THR A 677 15.83 23.08 -6.73
C THR A 677 14.38 22.98 -6.24
N ASN A 678 13.97 23.93 -5.40
CA ASN A 678 12.60 24.06 -4.95
C ASN A 678 11.79 24.93 -5.91
N ILE A 679 10.96 24.30 -6.76
CA ILE A 679 10.15 25.03 -7.74
C ILE A 679 8.91 24.23 -8.11
N GLY A 680 7.82 24.95 -8.39
CA GLY A 680 6.59 24.31 -8.82
C GLY A 680 5.53 24.23 -7.72
N LYS A 681 4.28 24.03 -8.18
CA LYS A 681 3.09 23.95 -7.32
C LYS A 681 2.12 22.91 -7.84
N ILE A 682 1.53 22.13 -6.91
CA ILE A 682 0.50 21.13 -7.19
C ILE A 682 -0.69 21.36 -6.26
N ASP A 683 -1.89 21.33 -6.83
CA ASP A 683 -3.16 21.34 -6.08
C ASP A 683 -3.79 19.95 -6.09
N ASN A 684 -4.32 19.53 -4.94
CA ASN A 684 -5.24 18.40 -4.77
C ASN A 684 -6.53 18.92 -4.14
N LYS A 685 -7.67 18.60 -4.75
CA LYS A 685 -9.00 18.94 -4.25
C LYS A 685 -9.86 17.69 -4.27
N GLY A 686 -10.63 17.47 -3.22
CA GLY A 686 -11.44 16.26 -3.18
C GLY A 686 -12.61 16.36 -2.23
N ILE A 687 -13.49 15.36 -2.40
CA ILE A 687 -14.64 15.10 -1.54
C ILE A 687 -14.59 13.64 -1.14
N GLU A 688 -14.81 13.39 0.14
CA GLU A 688 -14.85 12.08 0.75
C GLU A 688 -16.22 11.88 1.42
N PHE A 689 -16.82 10.72 1.22
CA PHE A 689 -18.08 10.35 1.85
C PHE A 689 -17.96 8.95 2.47
N THR A 690 -18.36 8.83 3.71
CA THR A 690 -18.50 7.56 4.43
C THR A 690 -19.91 7.42 4.97
N LEU A 691 -20.49 6.23 4.87
CA LEU A 691 -21.80 5.89 5.39
C LEU A 691 -21.77 4.51 6.04
N ASN A 692 -22.20 4.43 7.29
CA ASN A 692 -22.41 3.18 8.01
C ASN A 692 -23.88 3.09 8.41
N THR A 693 -24.53 1.96 8.11
CA THR A 693 -25.93 1.76 8.42
C THR A 693 -26.18 0.43 9.11
N VAL A 694 -27.10 0.43 10.05
CA VAL A 694 -27.72 -0.76 10.61
C VAL A 694 -29.08 -0.90 9.94
N ASN A 695 -29.14 -1.70 8.87
CA ASN A 695 -30.35 -1.81 8.05
C ASN A 695 -31.45 -2.54 8.78
N ILE A 696 -31.13 -3.72 9.31
CA ILE A 696 -32.04 -4.55 10.09
C ILE A 696 -31.31 -5.01 11.35
N SER A 697 -31.97 -4.87 12.50
CA SER A 697 -31.48 -5.41 13.78
C SER A 697 -32.67 -6.02 14.51
N THR A 698 -32.68 -7.33 14.57
CA THR A 698 -33.66 -8.13 15.33
C THR A 698 -32.92 -8.97 16.37
N LYS A 699 -33.63 -9.78 17.13
CA LYS A 699 -33.01 -10.70 18.12
C LYS A 699 -32.01 -11.68 17.50
N ASP A 700 -32.33 -12.19 16.32
CA ASP A 700 -31.57 -13.28 15.68
C ASP A 700 -30.86 -12.85 14.40
N PHE A 701 -31.24 -11.71 13.80
CA PHE A 701 -30.71 -11.26 12.51
C PHE A 701 -30.22 -9.82 12.59
N LEU A 702 -28.98 -9.62 12.14
CA LEU A 702 -28.36 -8.30 11.98
C LEU A 702 -27.86 -8.14 10.56
N TRP A 703 -28.23 -7.03 9.90
CA TRP A 703 -27.66 -6.61 8.63
C TRP A 703 -27.11 -5.20 8.71
N THR A 704 -25.83 -5.06 8.42
CA THR A 704 -25.13 -3.78 8.38
C THR A 704 -24.51 -3.54 7.01
N THR A 705 -24.43 -2.26 6.61
CA THR A 705 -23.72 -1.84 5.40
C THR A 705 -22.75 -0.72 5.74
N ALA A 706 -21.51 -0.84 5.25
CA ALA A 706 -20.53 0.23 5.23
C ALA A 706 -20.25 0.60 3.77
N PHE A 707 -20.32 1.89 3.44
CA PHE A 707 -20.03 2.43 2.12
C PHE A 707 -19.09 3.60 2.22
N MET A 708 -18.12 3.69 1.31
CA MET A 708 -17.30 4.88 1.16
C MET A 708 -16.95 5.14 -0.28
N ILE A 709 -16.81 6.43 -0.61
CA ILE A 709 -16.32 6.90 -1.90
C ILE A 709 -15.48 8.15 -1.71
N SER A 710 -14.45 8.28 -2.52
CA SER A 710 -13.55 9.41 -2.57
C SER A 710 -13.38 9.88 -4.00
N TYR A 711 -13.42 11.17 -4.19
CA TYR A 711 -13.08 11.83 -5.44
C TYR A 711 -11.89 12.77 -5.21
N ASN A 712 -10.85 12.67 -6.05
CA ASN A 712 -9.69 13.54 -6.00
C ASN A 712 -9.37 14.11 -7.38
N ASN A 713 -9.14 15.42 -7.44
CA ASN A 713 -8.67 16.14 -8.63
C ASN A 713 -7.29 16.71 -8.35
N ASN A 714 -6.28 16.14 -8.99
CA ASN A 714 -4.90 16.60 -8.96
C ASN A 714 -4.64 17.57 -10.11
N LYS A 715 -3.89 18.65 -9.87
CA LYS A 715 -3.56 19.63 -10.93
C LYS A 715 -2.21 20.31 -10.69
N ILE A 716 -1.31 20.21 -11.65
CA ILE A 716 -0.06 20.96 -11.69
C ILE A 716 -0.40 22.44 -11.95
N LYS A 717 0.08 23.33 -11.08
CA LYS A 717 -0.18 24.77 -11.15
C LYS A 717 0.98 25.56 -11.71
N GLU A 718 2.18 25.08 -11.41
CA GLU A 718 3.41 25.77 -11.80
C GLU A 718 4.53 24.73 -11.96
N LEU A 719 5.35 24.88 -12.96
CA LEU A 719 6.60 24.17 -13.21
C LEU A 719 7.70 25.20 -13.48
N TYR A 720 8.93 24.70 -13.63
CA TYR A 720 10.09 25.53 -13.94
C TYR A 720 9.80 26.46 -15.13
N ASP A 721 10.04 27.78 -14.93
CA ASP A 721 9.91 28.83 -15.94
C ASP A 721 8.53 28.82 -16.65
N GLY A 722 7.47 28.38 -15.96
CA GLY A 722 6.11 28.28 -16.50
C GLY A 722 5.92 27.28 -17.64
N LYS A 723 6.97 26.50 -17.96
CA LYS A 723 6.98 25.57 -19.09
C LYS A 723 6.44 24.19 -18.68
N GLN A 724 6.07 23.43 -19.69
CA GLN A 724 5.73 22.02 -19.57
C GLN A 724 7.01 21.15 -19.72
N ASP A 725 7.08 20.04 -19.00
CA ASP A 725 8.10 19.02 -19.21
C ASP A 725 7.49 17.85 -19.99
N VAL A 726 7.59 17.93 -21.33
CA VAL A 726 7.03 16.91 -22.24
C VAL A 726 7.69 15.54 -22.04
N ASN A 727 9.00 15.52 -21.78
CA ASN A 727 9.73 14.26 -21.60
C ASN A 727 9.27 13.49 -20.36
N LYS A 728 8.91 14.24 -19.29
CA LYS A 728 8.37 13.67 -18.06
C LYS A 728 6.84 13.64 -18.01
N THR A 729 6.17 14.01 -19.13
CA THR A 729 4.70 14.08 -19.25
C THR A 729 4.02 14.95 -18.20
N LEU A 730 4.65 16.09 -17.88
CA LEU A 730 4.15 17.06 -16.91
C LEU A 730 3.70 18.33 -17.63
N PHE A 731 2.45 18.72 -17.39
CA PHE A 731 1.83 19.84 -18.07
C PHE A 731 1.10 20.75 -17.07
N VAL A 732 1.40 22.07 -17.12
CA VAL A 732 0.69 23.05 -16.29
C VAL A 732 -0.81 23.02 -16.64
N GLY A 733 -1.64 22.98 -15.62
CA GLY A 733 -3.09 22.86 -15.77
C GLY A 733 -3.62 21.43 -15.88
N ARG A 734 -2.77 20.41 -15.95
CA ARG A 734 -3.12 18.99 -16.05
C ARG A 734 -2.73 18.21 -14.78
N PRO A 735 -3.30 17.04 -14.56
CA PRO A 735 -2.91 16.16 -13.45
C PRO A 735 -1.56 15.47 -13.72
N ILE A 736 -0.92 15.00 -12.65
CA ILE A 736 0.20 14.05 -12.75
C ILE A 736 -0.31 12.75 -13.36
N GLY A 737 0.52 12.08 -14.18
CA GLY A 737 0.15 10.83 -14.86
C GLY A 737 -0.76 11.05 -16.08
N GLN A 738 -0.68 12.23 -16.67
CA GLN A 738 -1.36 12.55 -17.93
C GLN A 738 -0.73 11.77 -19.09
N PHE A 739 -1.53 11.03 -19.85
CA PHE A 739 -1.09 10.44 -21.11
C PHE A 739 -1.10 11.51 -22.20
N TYR A 740 0.06 11.70 -22.84
CA TYR A 740 0.26 12.61 -23.97
C TYR A 740 0.87 11.81 -25.12
N LEU A 741 0.02 11.33 -26.02
CA LEU A 741 0.32 10.28 -27.00
C LEU A 741 -0.24 10.65 -28.38
N LEU A 742 0.25 9.97 -29.41
CA LEU A 742 -0.36 10.01 -30.75
C LEU A 742 -1.73 9.33 -30.69
N LYS A 743 -2.72 9.86 -31.39
CA LYS A 743 -4.05 9.25 -31.50
C LYS A 743 -4.13 8.25 -32.63
N SER A 744 -4.53 7.04 -32.36
CA SER A 744 -4.83 6.01 -33.38
C SER A 744 -6.27 6.19 -33.88
N GLU A 745 -6.44 6.31 -35.20
CA GLU A 745 -7.75 6.33 -35.87
C GLU A 745 -8.19 4.94 -36.40
N GLY A 746 -7.41 3.91 -36.10
CA GLY A 746 -7.69 2.55 -36.54
C GLY A 746 -6.61 1.98 -37.46
N ILE A 747 -7.03 1.34 -38.53
CA ILE A 747 -6.17 0.67 -39.51
C ILE A 747 -6.51 1.21 -40.91
N TRP A 748 -5.52 1.53 -41.71
CA TRP A 748 -5.68 1.91 -43.10
C TRP A 748 -6.42 0.81 -43.89
N GLN A 749 -7.52 1.18 -44.55
CA GLN A 749 -8.33 0.25 -45.34
C GLN A 749 -7.90 0.21 -46.82
N THR A 750 -8.33 -0.78 -47.57
CA THR A 750 -7.95 -0.93 -48.99
C THR A 750 -8.35 0.26 -49.86
N ASN A 751 -9.51 0.89 -49.58
CA ASN A 751 -9.99 2.06 -50.30
C ASN A 751 -9.26 3.36 -49.91
N GLU A 752 -8.42 3.35 -48.86
CA GLU A 752 -7.58 4.44 -48.41
C GLU A 752 -6.12 4.33 -48.85
N ALA A 753 -5.78 3.36 -49.75
CA ALA A 753 -4.40 3.09 -50.15
C ALA A 753 -3.63 4.30 -50.66
N ALA A 754 -4.27 5.16 -51.45
CA ALA A 754 -3.66 6.36 -52.01
C ALA A 754 -3.36 7.43 -50.92
N GLU A 755 -4.20 7.51 -49.92
CA GLU A 755 -3.98 8.42 -48.78
C GLU A 755 -2.90 7.86 -47.84
N ALA A 756 -2.95 6.54 -47.53
CA ALA A 756 -1.95 5.88 -46.68
C ALA A 756 -0.53 6.04 -47.28
N ALA A 757 -0.37 6.00 -48.60
CA ALA A 757 0.93 6.16 -49.26
C ALA A 757 1.58 7.51 -49.01
N LYS A 758 0.82 8.57 -48.74
CA LYS A 758 1.36 9.89 -48.37
C LYS A 758 2.08 9.89 -47.01
N TYR A 759 1.73 8.93 -46.15
CA TYR A 759 2.35 8.71 -44.81
C TYR A 759 3.37 7.56 -44.85
N ASN A 760 3.83 7.12 -46.03
CA ASN A 760 4.65 5.92 -46.17
C ASN A 760 4.02 4.67 -45.53
N ALA A 761 2.70 4.62 -45.49
CA ALA A 761 1.91 3.52 -44.97
C ALA A 761 1.11 2.81 -46.11
N GLN A 762 0.57 1.65 -45.81
CA GLN A 762 -0.24 0.88 -46.75
C GLN A 762 -1.44 0.25 -46.02
N PRO A 763 -2.48 -0.22 -46.74
CA PRO A 763 -3.61 -0.92 -46.17
C PRO A 763 -3.16 -2.02 -45.22
N GLY A 764 -3.77 -2.03 -43.99
CA GLY A 764 -3.39 -2.94 -42.91
C GLY A 764 -2.41 -2.34 -41.91
N ASP A 765 -1.78 -1.20 -42.17
CA ASP A 765 -0.97 -0.47 -41.21
C ASP A 765 -1.83 0.37 -40.28
N ARG A 766 -1.31 0.70 -39.08
CA ARG A 766 -2.01 1.57 -38.11
C ARG A 766 -2.11 2.98 -38.63
N LYS A 767 -3.32 3.53 -38.60
CA LYS A 767 -3.62 4.90 -38.98
C LYS A 767 -3.48 5.81 -37.75
N ILE A 768 -2.63 6.82 -37.85
CA ILE A 768 -2.40 7.83 -36.80
C ILE A 768 -3.00 9.16 -37.28
N LEU A 769 -3.62 9.89 -36.35
CA LEU A 769 -4.14 11.23 -36.58
C LEU A 769 -2.97 12.22 -36.84
N ASP A 770 -2.92 12.76 -38.03
CA ASP A 770 -2.08 13.90 -38.37
C ASP A 770 -2.82 15.20 -37.97
N ALA A 771 -2.50 15.72 -36.79
CA ALA A 771 -3.15 16.91 -36.23
C ALA A 771 -2.75 18.20 -37.00
N LYS A 772 -1.54 18.24 -37.54
CA LYS A 772 -0.98 19.39 -38.31
C LYS A 772 -1.36 19.35 -39.79
N LYS A 773 -1.76 18.18 -40.31
CA LYS A 773 -2.09 17.96 -41.74
C LYS A 773 -0.92 18.25 -42.68
N ASP A 774 0.29 17.91 -42.26
CA ASP A 774 1.52 18.10 -43.02
C ASP A 774 2.10 16.79 -43.59
N TYR A 775 1.36 15.68 -43.43
CA TYR A 775 1.74 14.31 -43.83
C TYR A 775 2.96 13.76 -43.09
N VAL A 776 3.33 14.35 -41.96
CA VAL A 776 4.46 13.91 -41.13
C VAL A 776 3.97 13.63 -39.72
N ILE A 777 3.96 12.39 -39.31
CA ILE A 777 3.59 11.97 -37.93
C ILE A 777 4.79 12.16 -37.02
N ASN A 778 4.66 13.05 -36.07
CA ASN A 778 5.74 13.34 -35.09
C ASN A 778 5.20 13.76 -33.71
N GLY A 779 6.07 14.30 -32.83
CA GLY A 779 5.69 14.72 -31.48
C GLY A 779 4.66 15.86 -31.41
N GLU A 780 4.49 16.63 -32.50
CA GLU A 780 3.53 17.72 -32.57
C GLU A 780 2.09 17.26 -32.78
N ASP A 781 1.89 16.01 -33.21
CA ASP A 781 0.58 15.38 -33.40
C ASP A 781 0.05 14.70 -32.12
N ARG A 782 0.81 14.74 -31.04
CA ARG A 782 0.36 14.17 -29.74
C ARG A 782 -0.77 14.98 -29.14
N ASP A 783 -1.67 14.29 -28.47
CA ASP A 783 -2.78 14.90 -27.72
C ASP A 783 -2.98 14.23 -26.35
N PHE A 784 -3.78 14.84 -25.52
CA PHE A 784 -4.10 14.34 -24.19
C PHE A 784 -5.11 13.21 -24.26
N CYS A 785 -4.67 12.01 -23.94
CA CYS A 785 -5.44 10.77 -24.09
C CYS A 785 -6.06 10.23 -22.80
N GLY A 786 -5.94 10.93 -21.70
CA GLY A 786 -6.47 10.53 -20.38
C GLY A 786 -5.42 10.54 -19.29
N VAL A 787 -5.78 10.06 -18.09
CA VAL A 787 -4.94 10.06 -16.88
C VAL A 787 -4.76 8.63 -16.35
N SER A 788 -3.62 8.34 -15.74
CA SER A 788 -3.32 7.01 -15.17
C SER A 788 -3.84 6.83 -13.74
N THR A 789 -4.15 7.92 -13.02
CA THR A 789 -4.60 7.85 -11.63
C THR A 789 -6.12 7.84 -11.55
N PRO A 790 -6.74 6.94 -10.75
CA PRO A 790 -8.18 6.95 -10.50
C PRO A 790 -8.66 8.29 -9.99
N GLN A 791 -9.75 8.81 -10.57
CA GLN A 791 -10.39 10.04 -10.10
C GLN A 791 -11.35 9.77 -8.97
N TYR A 792 -12.03 8.63 -9.00
CA TYR A 792 -12.88 8.16 -7.91
C TYR A 792 -12.55 6.71 -7.54
N TYR A 793 -12.64 6.41 -6.26
CA TYR A 793 -12.42 5.08 -5.71
C TYR A 793 -13.17 4.92 -4.40
N GLY A 794 -13.47 3.68 -4.06
CA GLY A 794 -14.21 3.40 -2.85
C GLY A 794 -14.45 1.92 -2.61
N SER A 795 -15.35 1.65 -1.67
CA SER A 795 -15.77 0.30 -1.31
C SER A 795 -17.18 0.26 -0.73
N PHE A 796 -17.76 -0.93 -0.72
CA PHE A 796 -18.92 -1.22 0.10
C PHE A 796 -18.84 -2.62 0.69
N THR A 797 -19.26 -2.74 1.94
CA THR A 797 -19.30 -3.99 2.68
C THR A 797 -20.72 -4.23 3.18
N ASN A 798 -21.25 -5.44 2.94
CA ASN A 798 -22.45 -5.91 3.58
C ASN A 798 -22.11 -7.06 4.52
N THR A 799 -22.56 -6.96 5.76
CA THR A 799 -22.42 -8.02 6.76
C THR A 799 -23.79 -8.45 7.25
N PHE A 800 -24.03 -9.76 7.20
CA PHE A 800 -25.24 -10.41 7.67
C PHE A 800 -24.85 -11.36 8.80
N SER A 801 -25.61 -11.35 9.89
CA SER A 801 -25.43 -12.30 10.98
C SER A 801 -26.78 -12.92 11.36
N TYR A 802 -26.83 -14.26 11.46
CA TYR A 802 -28.02 -15.01 11.84
C TYR A 802 -27.65 -16.23 12.67
N LYS A 803 -28.08 -16.26 13.95
CA LYS A 803 -27.90 -17.39 14.87
C LYS A 803 -26.50 -18.00 14.89
N GLY A 804 -25.47 -17.13 14.92
CA GLY A 804 -24.07 -17.56 14.97
C GLY A 804 -23.42 -17.75 13.59
N ILE A 805 -24.18 -17.73 12.50
CA ILE A 805 -23.64 -17.65 11.14
C ILE A 805 -23.44 -16.18 10.79
N ASP A 806 -22.31 -15.85 10.22
CA ASP A 806 -22.01 -14.54 9.66
C ASP A 806 -21.57 -14.66 8.19
N LEU A 807 -22.03 -13.71 7.36
CA LEU A 807 -21.64 -13.59 5.96
C LEU A 807 -21.19 -12.15 5.71
N THR A 808 -19.98 -11.98 5.21
CA THR A 808 -19.43 -10.68 4.82
C THR A 808 -19.09 -10.67 3.34
N ALA A 809 -19.61 -9.69 2.61
CA ALA A 809 -19.27 -9.42 1.21
C ALA A 809 -18.66 -8.03 1.11
N PHE A 810 -17.36 -7.98 0.73
CA PHE A 810 -16.58 -6.76 0.63
C PHE A 810 -16.20 -6.50 -0.82
N PHE A 811 -16.60 -5.34 -1.33
CA PHE A 811 -16.32 -4.90 -2.68
C PHE A 811 -15.44 -3.65 -2.69
N THR A 812 -14.54 -3.57 -3.67
CA THR A 812 -13.75 -2.36 -3.99
C THR A 812 -14.02 -1.95 -5.43
N PHE A 813 -13.95 -0.65 -5.70
CA PHE A 813 -14.08 -0.09 -7.04
C PHE A 813 -13.18 1.14 -7.20
N ALA A 814 -12.77 1.38 -8.44
CA ALA A 814 -12.11 2.63 -8.86
C ALA A 814 -12.43 2.92 -10.32
N GLY A 815 -12.26 4.17 -10.72
CA GLY A 815 -12.50 4.54 -12.11
C GLY A 815 -12.15 5.99 -12.45
N GLY A 816 -12.48 6.38 -13.69
CA GLY A 816 -12.14 7.67 -14.27
C GLY A 816 -10.68 7.76 -14.72
N HIS A 817 -10.02 6.63 -14.94
CA HIS A 817 -8.63 6.57 -15.38
C HIS A 817 -8.43 5.59 -16.53
N LYS A 818 -7.26 5.68 -17.15
CA LYS A 818 -6.83 4.74 -18.18
C LYS A 818 -5.55 4.02 -17.73
N ILE A 819 -5.38 2.82 -18.26
CA ILE A 819 -4.19 1.99 -18.03
C ILE A 819 -3.54 1.75 -19.39
N ASN A 820 -2.24 2.00 -19.48
CA ASN A 820 -1.48 1.57 -20.64
C ASN A 820 -1.19 0.07 -20.52
N ASN A 821 -1.94 -0.74 -21.29
CA ASN A 821 -1.69 -2.17 -21.35
C ASN A 821 -0.51 -2.44 -22.27
N SER A 822 0.70 -2.32 -21.73
CA SER A 822 1.95 -2.48 -22.48
C SER A 822 2.14 -3.90 -23.05
N LEU A 823 1.46 -4.91 -22.51
CA LEU A 823 1.46 -6.26 -23.12
C LEU A 823 0.84 -6.27 -24.51
N ASN A 824 -0.15 -5.42 -24.77
CA ASN A 824 -0.81 -5.34 -26.08
C ASN A 824 0.15 -5.01 -27.24
N ARG A 825 1.25 -4.27 -26.94
CA ARG A 825 2.28 -3.99 -27.95
C ARG A 825 2.98 -5.24 -28.46
N TYR A 826 3.02 -6.30 -27.66
CA TYR A 826 3.60 -7.59 -28.01
C TYR A 826 2.55 -8.59 -28.51
N LEU A 827 1.35 -8.55 -27.94
CA LEU A 827 0.32 -9.56 -28.17
C LEU A 827 -0.64 -9.23 -29.31
N ASN A 828 -0.86 -7.95 -29.64
CA ASN A 828 -1.89 -7.51 -30.59
C ASN A 828 -1.33 -6.92 -31.89
N SER A 829 -0.07 -7.22 -32.21
CA SER A 829 0.57 -6.91 -33.48
C SER A 829 1.54 -8.02 -33.85
N PHE A 830 1.91 -8.11 -35.11
CA PHE A 830 2.89 -9.09 -35.53
C PHE A 830 4.24 -8.81 -34.85
N ASN A 831 4.72 -9.79 -34.15
CA ASN A 831 5.98 -9.79 -33.46
C ASN A 831 6.74 -11.07 -33.74
N VAL A 832 7.70 -11.00 -34.62
CA VAL A 832 8.54 -12.17 -34.99
C VAL A 832 9.33 -12.70 -33.80
N TRP A 833 9.52 -11.85 -32.76
CA TRP A 833 10.33 -12.18 -31.60
C TRP A 833 9.59 -12.98 -30.54
N GLY A 834 8.29 -13.27 -30.70
CA GLY A 834 7.58 -13.98 -29.67
C GLY A 834 6.12 -14.30 -30.00
N ASN A 835 5.46 -14.96 -29.05
CA ASN A 835 4.05 -15.33 -29.20
C ASN A 835 3.13 -14.09 -29.18
N MET A 836 1.95 -14.26 -29.72
CA MET A 836 0.91 -13.24 -29.84
C MET A 836 -0.43 -13.78 -29.34
N SER A 837 -1.42 -12.89 -29.16
CA SER A 837 -2.74 -13.32 -28.70
C SER A 837 -3.50 -14.14 -29.77
N GLU A 838 -4.31 -15.10 -29.31
CA GLU A 838 -5.24 -15.84 -30.17
C GLU A 838 -6.22 -14.89 -30.87
N ASN A 839 -6.61 -13.79 -30.21
CA ASN A 839 -7.44 -12.78 -30.82
C ASN A 839 -6.75 -12.07 -32.00
N TYR A 840 -5.44 -11.83 -31.90
CA TYR A 840 -4.70 -11.28 -33.02
C TYR A 840 -4.73 -12.25 -34.22
N TYR A 841 -4.45 -13.52 -34.02
CA TYR A 841 -4.55 -14.56 -35.09
C TYR A 841 -5.94 -14.61 -35.68
N LYS A 842 -7.00 -14.58 -34.89
CA LYS A 842 -8.38 -14.64 -35.37
C LYS A 842 -8.80 -13.39 -36.15
N TYR A 843 -8.30 -12.22 -35.83
CA TYR A 843 -8.85 -10.95 -36.28
C TYR A 843 -7.84 -10.00 -36.95
N TYR A 844 -6.57 -10.39 -37.20
CA TYR A 844 -5.64 -9.50 -37.89
C TYR A 844 -6.21 -9.02 -39.23
N TRP A 845 -5.85 -7.78 -39.64
CA TRP A 845 -6.38 -7.17 -40.84
C TRP A 845 -6.01 -7.95 -42.10
N ARG A 846 -7.01 -8.18 -42.93
CA ARG A 846 -6.90 -8.74 -44.27
C ARG A 846 -7.86 -8.02 -45.19
N GLN A 847 -7.57 -7.99 -46.47
CA GLN A 847 -8.43 -7.36 -47.45
C GLN A 847 -9.84 -7.96 -47.48
N ASP A 848 -9.99 -9.27 -47.32
CA ASP A 848 -11.25 -10.00 -47.24
C ASP A 848 -11.89 -9.97 -45.84
N ARG A 849 -11.17 -9.48 -44.83
CA ARG A 849 -11.63 -9.34 -43.45
C ARG A 849 -11.07 -8.04 -42.81
N PRO A 850 -11.59 -6.88 -43.25
CA PRO A 850 -11.12 -5.60 -42.70
C PRO A 850 -11.53 -5.43 -41.24
N ASN A 851 -10.69 -4.73 -40.45
CA ASN A 851 -10.98 -4.32 -39.10
C ASN A 851 -10.17 -3.05 -38.74
N ASN A 852 -10.49 -2.42 -37.61
CA ASN A 852 -9.83 -1.18 -37.13
C ASN A 852 -8.98 -1.38 -35.87
N LYS A 853 -8.75 -2.62 -35.42
CA LYS A 853 -8.07 -2.88 -34.16
C LYS A 853 -6.71 -3.57 -34.34
N TYR A 854 -6.66 -4.60 -35.14
CA TYR A 854 -5.51 -5.49 -35.30
C TYR A 854 -4.85 -5.27 -36.65
N PRO A 855 -3.59 -4.76 -36.69
CA PRO A 855 -2.90 -4.50 -37.94
C PRO A 855 -2.60 -5.79 -38.73
N ALA A 856 -2.25 -5.67 -40.01
CA ALA A 856 -1.79 -6.79 -40.82
C ALA A 856 -0.48 -7.38 -40.26
N PRO A 857 -0.26 -8.70 -40.36
CA PRO A 857 0.97 -9.35 -39.93
C PRO A 857 2.12 -9.00 -40.85
N ARG A 858 2.88 -7.99 -40.50
CA ARG A 858 3.94 -7.45 -41.35
C ARG A 858 5.10 -6.93 -40.50
N VAL A 859 6.32 -7.25 -40.89
CA VAL A 859 7.53 -6.75 -40.27
C VAL A 859 7.77 -5.30 -40.66
N GLY A 860 8.15 -4.45 -39.73
CA GLY A 860 8.53 -3.04 -39.98
C GLY A 860 7.37 -2.09 -40.23
N SER A 861 6.12 -2.52 -40.05
CA SER A 861 4.96 -1.64 -40.15
C SER A 861 5.03 -0.56 -39.03
N ALA A 862 4.96 0.70 -39.44
CA ALA A 862 5.02 1.81 -38.48
C ALA A 862 3.82 1.77 -37.51
N TYR A 863 4.09 2.01 -36.23
CA TYR A 863 3.11 2.03 -35.16
C TYR A 863 2.25 0.75 -35.03
N ALA A 864 2.61 -0.37 -35.68
CA ALA A 864 1.82 -1.60 -35.65
C ALA A 864 1.55 -2.07 -34.21
N ASN A 865 2.56 -2.04 -33.35
CA ASN A 865 2.48 -2.41 -31.94
C ASN A 865 1.78 -1.35 -31.04
N GLY A 866 1.36 -0.21 -31.61
CA GLY A 866 0.71 0.88 -30.88
C GLY A 866 1.63 1.64 -29.90
N ASP A 867 2.94 1.44 -29.98
CA ASP A 867 3.89 2.14 -29.11
C ASP A 867 3.87 3.64 -29.37
N GLY A 868 3.92 4.46 -28.29
CA GLY A 868 3.79 5.90 -28.41
C GLY A 868 2.38 6.41 -28.77
N THR A 869 1.39 5.50 -28.89
CA THR A 869 0.01 5.84 -29.27
C THR A 869 -1.00 5.48 -28.17
N ASP A 870 -2.23 5.97 -28.32
CA ASP A 870 -3.34 5.62 -27.41
C ASP A 870 -3.98 4.26 -27.71
N ALA A 871 -3.49 3.52 -28.72
CA ALA A 871 -4.03 2.20 -29.10
C ALA A 871 -3.95 1.15 -28.00
N ASN A 872 -2.97 1.26 -27.08
CA ASN A 872 -2.79 0.37 -25.96
C ASN A 872 -3.46 0.87 -24.68
N LEU A 873 -4.08 2.06 -24.70
CA LEU A 873 -4.82 2.58 -23.56
C LEU A 873 -6.17 1.89 -23.42
N GLN A 874 -6.44 1.39 -22.23
CA GLN A 874 -7.71 0.79 -21.87
C GLN A 874 -8.33 1.52 -20.67
N LYS A 875 -9.65 1.40 -20.50
CA LYS A 875 -10.32 1.91 -19.30
C LYS A 875 -9.83 1.12 -18.08
N GLY A 876 -9.50 1.84 -17.01
CA GLY A 876 -9.08 1.26 -15.73
C GLY A 876 -10.24 1.09 -14.74
N ASP A 877 -11.48 1.30 -15.18
CA ASP A 877 -12.65 1.18 -14.32
C ASP A 877 -12.88 -0.27 -13.92
N TYR A 878 -13.16 -0.51 -12.64
CA TYR A 878 -13.44 -1.86 -12.15
C TYR A 878 -14.37 -1.87 -10.93
N LEU A 879 -15.02 -3.01 -10.74
CA LEU A 879 -15.69 -3.44 -9.52
C LEU A 879 -15.22 -4.85 -9.18
N ARG A 880 -14.64 -5.04 -7.98
CA ARG A 880 -14.08 -6.32 -7.53
C ARG A 880 -14.76 -6.80 -6.25
N LEU A 881 -15.25 -8.05 -6.23
CA LEU A 881 -15.57 -8.74 -4.98
C LEU A 881 -14.26 -9.21 -4.34
N ARG A 882 -13.76 -8.35 -3.43
CA ARG A 882 -12.45 -8.50 -2.79
C ARG A 882 -12.42 -9.64 -1.79
N ASN A 883 -13.47 -9.75 -1.00
CA ASN A 883 -13.63 -10.81 0.00
C ASN A 883 -15.09 -11.23 0.13
N LEU A 884 -15.32 -12.52 0.11
CA LEU A 884 -16.58 -13.15 0.49
C LEU A 884 -16.26 -14.17 1.58
N GLU A 885 -16.72 -13.92 2.80
CA GLU A 885 -16.45 -14.79 3.95
C GLU A 885 -17.75 -15.26 4.58
N ILE A 886 -17.86 -16.55 4.85
CA ILE A 886 -18.89 -17.16 5.68
C ILE A 886 -18.25 -17.74 6.91
N GLY A 887 -18.78 -17.41 8.08
CA GLY A 887 -18.31 -17.91 9.37
C GLY A 887 -19.42 -18.54 10.19
N TYR A 888 -19.04 -19.40 11.11
CA TYR A 888 -19.94 -19.99 12.10
C TYR A 888 -19.28 -19.98 13.47
N SER A 889 -19.91 -19.29 14.41
CA SER A 889 -19.52 -19.27 15.82
C SER A 889 -20.27 -20.35 16.56
N LEU A 890 -19.54 -21.28 17.16
CA LEU A 890 -20.08 -22.43 17.88
C LEU A 890 -20.88 -21.98 19.11
N PRO A 891 -22.08 -22.56 19.37
CA PRO A 891 -22.87 -22.25 20.54
C PRO A 891 -22.13 -22.53 21.85
N LYS A 892 -22.36 -21.69 22.87
CA LYS A 892 -21.65 -21.77 24.17
C LYS A 892 -21.83 -23.11 24.90
N ASN A 893 -22.96 -23.81 24.72
CA ASN A 893 -23.21 -25.13 25.30
C ASN A 893 -22.23 -26.19 24.75
N VAL A 894 -21.80 -26.06 23.49
CA VAL A 894 -20.83 -26.97 22.85
C VAL A 894 -19.41 -26.70 23.34
N ILE A 895 -19.03 -25.40 23.46
CA ILE A 895 -17.65 -25.05 23.79
C ILE A 895 -17.34 -25.00 25.29
N ARG A 896 -18.37 -25.05 26.14
CA ARG A 896 -18.22 -24.99 27.60
C ARG A 896 -17.30 -26.08 28.16
N ASN A 897 -17.39 -27.32 27.63
CA ASN A 897 -16.62 -28.48 28.11
C ASN A 897 -15.11 -28.30 27.87
N ILE A 898 -14.71 -27.55 26.86
CA ILE A 898 -13.30 -27.28 26.55
C ILE A 898 -12.83 -25.92 27.11
N LYS A 899 -13.66 -25.27 27.95
CA LYS A 899 -13.40 -23.95 28.58
C LYS A 899 -13.07 -22.83 27.62
N ALA A 900 -13.43 -22.96 26.34
CA ALA A 900 -13.27 -21.91 25.37
C ALA A 900 -14.37 -20.83 25.56
N SER A 901 -14.00 -19.57 25.37
CA SER A 901 -14.92 -18.43 25.38
C SER A 901 -15.60 -18.22 24.02
N ASN A 902 -14.89 -18.51 22.92
CA ASN A 902 -15.40 -18.47 21.56
C ASN A 902 -14.63 -19.42 20.65
N ILE A 903 -15.35 -20.11 19.76
CA ILE A 903 -14.77 -20.88 18.63
C ILE A 903 -15.53 -20.46 17.38
N ARG A 904 -14.83 -19.94 16.39
CA ARG A 904 -15.38 -19.60 15.08
C ARG A 904 -14.61 -20.34 13.99
N VAL A 905 -15.34 -21.02 13.11
CA VAL A 905 -14.81 -21.62 11.87
C VAL A 905 -15.30 -20.75 10.70
N TYR A 906 -14.44 -20.52 9.72
CA TYR A 906 -14.81 -19.72 8.57
C TYR A 906 -14.21 -20.25 7.26
N PHE A 907 -14.87 -19.87 6.16
CA PHE A 907 -14.38 -20.05 4.82
C PHE A 907 -14.44 -18.70 4.08
N SER A 908 -13.36 -18.32 3.43
CA SER A 908 -13.20 -17.04 2.75
C SER A 908 -12.69 -17.26 1.32
N VAL A 909 -13.27 -16.54 0.37
CA VAL A 909 -12.80 -16.48 -1.02
C VAL A 909 -12.39 -15.04 -1.31
N GLN A 910 -11.12 -14.85 -1.72
CA GLN A 910 -10.61 -13.54 -2.10
C GLN A 910 -10.51 -13.41 -3.61
N ASN A 911 -10.80 -12.19 -4.11
CA ASN A 911 -10.79 -11.85 -5.54
C ASN A 911 -11.68 -12.80 -6.37
N LEU A 912 -12.91 -13.06 -5.89
CA LEU A 912 -13.81 -14.03 -6.51
C LEU A 912 -14.12 -13.66 -7.95
N PHE A 913 -14.41 -12.36 -8.22
CA PHE A 913 -14.54 -11.84 -9.56
C PHE A 913 -14.14 -10.35 -9.64
N THR A 914 -13.82 -9.90 -10.85
CA THR A 914 -13.58 -8.50 -11.18
C THR A 914 -14.34 -8.19 -12.48
N ALA A 915 -15.25 -7.22 -12.40
CA ALA A 915 -15.93 -6.66 -13.57
C ALA A 915 -15.07 -5.49 -14.10
N THR A 916 -14.50 -5.60 -15.28
CA THR A 916 -13.65 -4.60 -15.92
C THR A 916 -13.57 -4.84 -17.43
N GLU A 917 -13.28 -3.79 -18.19
CA GLU A 917 -12.94 -3.88 -19.63
C GLU A 917 -11.43 -4.10 -19.86
N PHE A 918 -10.62 -4.05 -18.81
CA PHE A 918 -9.17 -4.25 -18.91
C PHE A 918 -8.83 -5.72 -19.21
N THR A 919 -7.98 -5.95 -20.21
CA THR A 919 -7.63 -7.31 -20.69
C THR A 919 -6.28 -7.83 -20.20
N GLY A 920 -5.54 -7.04 -19.43
CA GLY A 920 -4.27 -7.48 -18.81
C GLY A 920 -4.49 -8.41 -17.61
N PHE A 921 -3.40 -8.72 -16.91
CA PHE A 921 -3.44 -9.63 -15.75
C PHE A 921 -4.22 -9.06 -14.56
N ASP A 922 -4.02 -7.79 -14.25
CA ASP A 922 -4.72 -7.13 -13.14
C ASP A 922 -4.90 -5.63 -13.39
N VAL A 923 -6.13 -5.15 -13.25
CA VAL A 923 -6.50 -3.74 -13.40
C VAL A 923 -5.94 -2.85 -12.27
N GLU A 924 -5.54 -3.41 -11.13
CA GLU A 924 -4.96 -2.69 -9.99
C GLU A 924 -3.42 -2.66 -10.04
N SER A 925 -2.78 -3.41 -10.93
CA SER A 925 -1.33 -3.43 -11.05
C SER A 925 -0.81 -2.15 -11.72
N SER A 926 0.22 -1.55 -11.14
CA SER A 926 0.94 -0.42 -11.75
C SER A 926 1.91 -0.88 -12.84
N ASP A 927 2.40 -2.11 -12.78
CA ASP A 927 3.24 -2.74 -13.81
C ASP A 927 2.39 -3.68 -14.66
N ASN A 928 2.26 -3.35 -15.93
CA ASN A 928 1.52 -4.14 -16.92
C ASN A 928 2.43 -4.78 -17.98
N THR A 929 3.77 -4.65 -17.84
CA THR A 929 4.72 -5.29 -18.78
C THR A 929 5.14 -6.67 -18.29
N ASN A 930 5.49 -6.78 -17.01
CA ASN A 930 5.88 -8.04 -16.37
C ASN A 930 5.19 -8.23 -15.01
N PRO A 931 3.86 -8.16 -14.96
CA PRO A 931 3.15 -8.21 -13.69
C PRO A 931 3.21 -9.61 -13.09
N TYR A 932 3.35 -9.69 -11.76
CA TYR A 932 3.00 -10.92 -11.05
C TYR A 932 1.48 -11.10 -11.13
N PRO A 933 0.94 -12.21 -11.66
CA PRO A 933 -0.51 -12.37 -11.82
C PRO A 933 -1.23 -12.40 -10.46
N ASN A 934 -2.34 -11.66 -10.36
CA ASN A 934 -3.17 -11.71 -9.18
C ASN A 934 -3.79 -13.10 -9.02
N ALA A 935 -4.10 -13.46 -7.76
CA ALA A 935 -4.60 -14.77 -7.40
C ALA A 935 -6.01 -14.71 -6.82
N ARG A 936 -6.83 -15.72 -7.16
CA ARG A 936 -8.02 -16.08 -6.42
C ARG A 936 -7.61 -17.02 -5.30
N SER A 937 -7.97 -16.68 -4.05
CA SER A 937 -7.58 -17.46 -2.87
C SER A 937 -8.81 -18.07 -2.21
N PHE A 938 -8.71 -19.35 -1.83
CA PHE A 938 -9.72 -20.10 -1.09
C PHE A 938 -9.10 -20.46 0.26
N ILE A 939 -9.66 -19.95 1.34
CA ILE A 939 -9.05 -20.03 2.68
C ILE A 939 -10.05 -20.55 3.69
N GLY A 940 -9.71 -21.64 4.36
CA GLY A 940 -10.40 -22.12 5.56
C GLY A 940 -9.64 -21.73 6.81
N GLY A 941 -10.35 -21.45 7.90
CA GLY A 941 -9.69 -21.13 9.15
C GLY A 941 -10.54 -21.33 10.40
N ILE A 942 -9.84 -21.32 11.54
CA ILE A 942 -10.42 -21.45 12.86
C ILE A 942 -9.85 -20.39 13.80
N SER A 943 -10.70 -19.80 14.61
CA SER A 943 -10.33 -18.88 15.70
C SER A 943 -10.80 -19.49 17.03
N LEU A 944 -9.87 -19.67 17.97
CA LEU A 944 -10.09 -20.23 19.30
C LEU A 944 -9.73 -19.17 20.34
N ASN A 945 -10.64 -18.86 21.25
CA ASN A 945 -10.40 -17.94 22.37
C ASN A 945 -10.76 -18.65 23.69
N PHE A 946 -9.85 -18.58 24.67
CA PHE A 946 -9.98 -19.18 25.99
C PHE A 946 -10.02 -18.16 27.11
#